data_48b8ab43ff2791de8e5537cedb636a43
#
_entry.id   48b8ab43ff2791de8e5537cedb636a43
#
_cell.length_a   1.000
_cell.length_b   1.000
_cell.length_c   1.000
_cell.angle_alpha   90.00
_cell.angle_beta   90.00
_cell.angle_gamma   90.00
#
_symmetry.space_group_name_H-M   'P 1'
#
loop_
_entity.id
_entity.type
_entity.pdbx_description
1 polymer ?
#
loop_
_entity_poly.entity_id
_entity_poly.type
_entity_poly.pdbx_seq_one_letter_code
_entity_poly.pdbx_strand_id
1 'polypeptide(L)'
;MPLHIKQMFAKMLSVRPNTYEERNMPEKRKQNYGNDSITALKGADRVRLRPSVIFGSDGLEGCEHSFFEILSNSIDEAREGYGKLIRVIRHKDCSITVEDQGRGIPLDYNPKEQRYNWELVYCELYAGGKYMNNTGENYEFALGLNGLGACATQYSSEYMDVTVFRDGYKYELHFEKGNNIGGLKKEKCDYAHTGTIQKWKPDREVFTDINIPLEHFRDILKRQAVVNAGLVFELIDEESGSTETFCYENGIIDYVNELGQGRNLTQVRFFEGFAKGRDREDKPEYKVRMQVAFCFNNECSRIEYYHNSSWLEHGGAPDKAVRAAFVQELDKYLRNNNKYNKNESKITFSDIEDSLILITNTFSTITSYENQTKKAINNRFIQEALTEFLKQQLEIYLIENKDEAEKIAAQILINKRSRETAERARIDVKKKLTGSLDVSARVKKFVDCRSKDVSRRELYIVEGDSALGACKMARDSEFQAIMPVRGKILNCLKAEYDSIFKSEIIVDLIKVLGCGVEIKTRHNKDLSTFNIDNLKWNKIIICTDADVDGFQIRTLLLAMIYRLIPSLIEAGKVYIAESPLFEISTKDGTWFAYSEREKAQILKNLKTQNVVIQRSKGLGENDPDMMWQTTMNPESRRLIKVTPDDAEETRKYFNLLLGDDLQGRKEYIAEHGHEYMDAIDVS
;
A
#
# COMPACT_ATOMS: atom_id res chain seq x y z
N MET A 1 -4.46 20.97 25.85
CA MET A 1 -4.43 20.07 24.70
C MET A 1 -5.09 18.68 24.95
N PRO A 2 -6.08 18.52 25.77
CA PRO A 2 -6.49 17.18 26.16
C PRO A 2 -7.89 16.74 25.72
N LEU A 3 -8.79 17.64 25.43
CA LEU A 3 -10.21 17.26 25.24
C LEU A 3 -10.57 16.86 23.80
N HIS A 4 -9.87 17.43 22.81
CA HIS A 4 -10.09 17.09 21.38
C HIS A 4 -9.74 15.65 21.04
N ILE A 5 -8.81 15.04 21.78
CA ILE A 5 -8.40 13.65 21.59
C ILE A 5 -9.53 12.68 21.96
N LYS A 6 -10.38 13.02 22.92
CA LYS A 6 -11.46 12.14 23.43
C LYS A 6 -12.53 11.83 22.38
N GLN A 7 -13.05 12.84 21.70
CA GLN A 7 -14.12 12.66 20.72
C GLN A 7 -13.58 12.24 19.34
N MET A 8 -12.36 12.64 19.01
CA MET A 8 -11.69 12.13 17.82
C MET A 8 -11.46 10.62 17.91
N PHE A 9 -10.99 10.11 19.06
CA PHE A 9 -10.89 8.67 19.27
C PHE A 9 -12.27 7.99 19.33
N ALA A 10 -13.29 8.65 19.87
CA ALA A 10 -14.66 8.13 19.85
C ALA A 10 -15.25 8.10 18.42
N LYS A 11 -14.91 9.08 17.57
CA LYS A 11 -15.31 9.09 16.15
C LYS A 11 -14.51 8.09 15.29
N MET A 12 -13.24 7.88 15.61
CA MET A 12 -12.41 6.79 15.01
C MET A 12 -12.94 5.39 15.38
N LEU A 13 -13.74 5.29 16.44
CA LEU A 13 -14.21 4.05 17.03
C LEU A 13 -15.76 4.02 17.08
N SER A 14 -16.44 4.75 16.17
CA SER A 14 -17.90 4.83 16.15
C SER A 14 -18.52 3.46 15.85
N VAL A 15 -19.25 2.98 16.81
CA VAL A 15 -19.99 1.73 16.77
C VAL A 15 -21.32 1.96 16.03
N ARG A 16 -21.53 1.29 14.90
CA ARG A 16 -22.87 0.97 14.43
C ARG A 16 -23.34 -0.31 15.12
N PRO A 17 -24.52 -0.39 15.70
CA PRO A 17 -25.02 -1.65 16.23
C PRO A 17 -25.22 -2.63 15.08
N ASN A 18 -24.49 -3.74 15.11
CA ASN A 18 -24.69 -4.87 14.21
C ASN A 18 -26.03 -5.53 14.56
N THR A 19 -27.07 -5.22 13.82
CA THR A 19 -28.25 -6.10 13.74
C THR A 19 -27.86 -7.28 12.85
N TYR A 20 -27.64 -8.42 13.47
CA TYR A 20 -27.54 -9.70 12.76
C TYR A 20 -28.92 -10.01 12.17
N GLU A 21 -29.13 -9.70 10.91
CA GLU A 21 -30.12 -10.41 10.10
C GLU A 21 -29.51 -11.77 9.73
N GLU A 22 -30.14 -12.83 10.22
CA GLU A 22 -29.89 -14.19 9.73
C GLU A 22 -30.16 -14.20 8.21
N ARG A 23 -29.09 -14.18 7.41
CA ARG A 23 -29.21 -14.47 5.99
C ARG A 23 -29.52 -15.95 5.82
N ASN A 24 -30.78 -16.24 5.52
CA ASN A 24 -31.19 -17.52 4.98
C ASN A 24 -30.26 -17.89 3.80
N MET A 25 -29.58 -19.02 3.91
CA MET A 25 -28.85 -19.58 2.79
C MET A 25 -29.84 -19.82 1.62
N PRO A 26 -29.51 -19.40 0.40
CA PRO A 26 -30.39 -19.69 -0.74
C PRO A 26 -30.48 -21.19 -0.93
N GLU A 27 -31.70 -21.68 -1.06
CA GLU A 27 -31.98 -23.06 -1.46
C GLU A 27 -31.11 -23.45 -2.67
N LYS A 28 -30.46 -24.62 -2.59
CA LYS A 28 -29.72 -25.20 -3.70
C LYS A 28 -30.68 -25.40 -4.89
N ARG A 29 -30.68 -24.46 -5.83
CA ARG A 29 -31.27 -24.70 -7.15
C ARG A 29 -30.52 -25.89 -7.79
N LYS A 30 -31.19 -26.99 -7.92
CA LYS A 30 -30.73 -28.12 -8.77
C LYS A 30 -30.73 -27.63 -10.21
N GLN A 31 -29.68 -26.98 -10.67
CA GLN A 31 -29.40 -26.85 -12.08
C GLN A 31 -28.85 -28.20 -12.54
N ASN A 32 -29.54 -28.84 -13.48
CA ASN A 32 -28.99 -29.99 -14.18
C ASN A 32 -27.74 -29.52 -14.95
N TYR A 33 -26.57 -29.87 -14.44
CA TYR A 33 -25.30 -29.65 -15.14
C TYR A 33 -25.15 -30.81 -16.15
N GLY A 34 -25.63 -30.57 -17.37
CA GLY A 34 -25.58 -31.50 -18.48
C GLY A 34 -24.71 -31.00 -19.64
N ASN A 35 -24.61 -31.76 -20.73
CA ASN A 35 -23.80 -31.38 -21.90
C ASN A 35 -24.19 -30.00 -22.48
N ASP A 36 -25.46 -29.64 -22.40
CA ASP A 36 -26.01 -28.37 -22.90
C ASP A 36 -25.66 -27.16 -22.01
N SER A 37 -25.08 -27.38 -20.84
CA SER A 37 -24.64 -26.28 -19.92
C SER A 37 -23.27 -25.70 -20.26
N ILE A 38 -22.53 -26.32 -21.17
CA ILE A 38 -21.19 -25.87 -21.60
C ILE A 38 -21.36 -25.01 -22.85
N THR A 39 -21.04 -23.71 -22.70
CA THR A 39 -21.09 -22.75 -23.81
C THR A 39 -19.74 -22.05 -23.98
N ALA A 40 -19.36 -21.79 -25.23
CA ALA A 40 -18.15 -21.00 -25.55
C ALA A 40 -18.50 -19.53 -25.71
N LEU A 41 -17.79 -18.65 -25.02
CA LEU A 41 -17.89 -17.20 -25.24
C LEU A 41 -17.33 -16.84 -26.61
N LYS A 42 -18.02 -15.96 -27.34
CA LYS A 42 -17.66 -15.53 -28.70
C LYS A 42 -17.54 -14.00 -28.77
N GLY A 43 -16.74 -13.50 -29.70
CA GLY A 43 -16.58 -12.06 -29.95
C GLY A 43 -16.29 -11.29 -28.67
N ALA A 44 -16.99 -10.18 -28.47
CA ALA A 44 -16.83 -9.26 -27.34
C ALA A 44 -17.12 -9.90 -25.98
N ASP A 45 -17.99 -10.91 -25.89
CA ASP A 45 -18.34 -11.59 -24.63
C ASP A 45 -17.13 -12.23 -23.95
N ARG A 46 -16.10 -12.62 -24.72
CA ARG A 46 -14.83 -13.15 -24.19
C ARG A 46 -14.15 -12.18 -23.23
N VAL A 47 -14.29 -10.87 -23.48
CA VAL A 47 -13.71 -9.79 -22.66
C VAL A 47 -14.76 -9.22 -21.73
N ARG A 48 -15.94 -8.88 -22.22
CA ARG A 48 -16.99 -8.18 -21.45
C ARG A 48 -17.45 -8.97 -20.22
N LEU A 49 -17.55 -10.29 -20.32
CA LEU A 49 -17.95 -11.16 -19.18
C LEU A 49 -16.77 -11.59 -18.29
N ARG A 50 -15.53 -11.41 -18.72
CA ARG A 50 -14.32 -11.84 -18.00
C ARG A 50 -13.17 -10.85 -18.19
N PRO A 51 -13.34 -9.53 -17.89
CA PRO A 51 -12.32 -8.53 -18.12
C PRO A 51 -11.04 -8.79 -17.30
N SER A 52 -11.16 -9.33 -16.10
CA SER A 52 -10.03 -9.64 -15.20
C SER A 52 -9.04 -10.67 -15.79
N VAL A 53 -9.46 -11.51 -16.72
CA VAL A 53 -8.55 -12.49 -17.39
C VAL A 53 -7.53 -11.75 -18.26
N ILE A 54 -7.89 -10.63 -18.87
CA ILE A 54 -7.04 -9.86 -19.79
C ILE A 54 -6.42 -8.67 -19.09
N PHE A 55 -7.22 -7.90 -18.34
CA PHE A 55 -6.77 -6.67 -17.71
C PHE A 55 -6.31 -6.86 -16.24
N GLY A 56 -6.42 -8.09 -15.69
CA GLY A 56 -6.03 -8.38 -14.32
C GLY A 56 -7.09 -8.03 -13.26
N SER A 57 -8.05 -7.16 -13.59
CA SER A 57 -9.12 -6.69 -12.71
C SER A 57 -10.35 -6.29 -13.53
N ASP A 58 -11.53 -6.29 -12.92
CA ASP A 58 -12.77 -5.68 -13.41
C ASP A 58 -13.07 -4.33 -12.74
N GLY A 59 -12.16 -3.87 -11.88
CA GLY A 59 -12.21 -2.57 -11.23
C GLY A 59 -11.45 -1.48 -12.00
N LEU A 60 -11.16 -0.39 -11.29
CA LEU A 60 -10.40 0.75 -11.81
C LEU A 60 -9.06 0.32 -12.42
N GLU A 61 -8.30 -0.56 -11.74
CA GLU A 61 -7.00 -1.06 -12.24
C GLU A 61 -7.12 -1.74 -13.62
N GLY A 62 -8.21 -2.45 -13.89
CA GLY A 62 -8.46 -3.06 -15.21
C GLY A 62 -8.74 -1.99 -16.27
N CYS A 63 -9.48 -0.95 -15.92
CA CYS A 63 -9.72 0.20 -16.77
C CYS A 63 -8.43 0.96 -17.09
N GLU A 64 -7.59 1.21 -16.09
CA GLU A 64 -6.24 1.79 -16.22
C GLU A 64 -5.34 0.96 -17.15
N HIS A 65 -5.40 -0.36 -17.04
CA HIS A 65 -4.63 -1.25 -17.91
C HIS A 65 -5.09 -1.15 -19.38
N SER A 66 -6.40 -0.98 -19.63
CA SER A 66 -6.92 -0.78 -21.00
C SER A 66 -6.33 0.45 -21.67
N PHE A 67 -6.12 1.54 -20.92
CA PHE A 67 -5.44 2.75 -21.42
C PHE A 67 -4.00 2.42 -21.80
N PHE A 68 -3.26 1.71 -20.96
CA PHE A 68 -1.87 1.36 -21.23
C PHE A 68 -1.72 0.46 -22.48
N GLU A 69 -2.66 -0.42 -22.75
CA GLU A 69 -2.64 -1.29 -23.94
C GLU A 69 -2.75 -0.49 -25.25
N ILE A 70 -3.53 0.58 -25.29
CA ILE A 70 -3.59 1.49 -26.46
C ILE A 70 -2.32 2.32 -26.55
N LEU A 71 -1.90 2.95 -25.43
CA LEU A 71 -0.69 3.77 -25.37
C LEU A 71 0.56 2.99 -25.82
N SER A 72 0.66 1.71 -25.42
CA SER A 72 1.81 0.87 -25.76
C SER A 72 2.00 0.67 -27.26
N ASN A 73 0.93 0.67 -28.05
CA ASN A 73 1.02 0.55 -29.49
C ASN A 73 1.61 1.81 -30.15
N SER A 74 1.25 2.99 -29.64
CA SER A 74 1.81 4.27 -30.09
C SER A 74 3.32 4.39 -29.70
N ILE A 75 3.68 3.90 -28.51
CA ILE A 75 5.08 3.84 -28.08
C ILE A 75 5.88 2.90 -28.98
N ASP A 76 5.36 1.74 -29.33
CA ASP A 76 6.04 0.80 -30.24
C ASP A 76 6.34 1.43 -31.61
N GLU A 77 5.42 2.20 -32.20
CA GLU A 77 5.64 2.95 -33.43
C GLU A 77 6.76 4.00 -33.28
N ALA A 78 6.73 4.77 -32.19
CA ALA A 78 7.76 5.77 -31.92
C ALA A 78 9.15 5.15 -31.75
N ARG A 79 9.23 3.98 -31.12
CA ARG A 79 10.51 3.22 -30.93
C ARG A 79 11.07 2.66 -32.23
N GLU A 80 10.22 2.36 -33.20
CA GLU A 80 10.65 2.01 -34.56
C GLU A 80 11.12 3.25 -35.36
N GLY A 81 11.12 4.43 -34.75
CA GLY A 81 11.57 5.69 -35.33
C GLY A 81 10.47 6.47 -36.05
N TYR A 82 9.22 6.10 -35.91
CA TYR A 82 8.07 6.76 -36.55
C TYR A 82 7.32 7.63 -35.56
N GLY A 83 7.51 8.95 -35.70
CA GLY A 83 6.92 9.96 -34.80
C GLY A 83 7.72 10.17 -33.51
N LYS A 84 7.57 11.34 -32.92
CA LYS A 84 8.22 11.73 -31.65
C LYS A 84 7.24 12.33 -30.64
N LEU A 85 5.98 12.46 -30.99
CA LEU A 85 4.94 13.00 -30.13
C LEU A 85 3.79 12.02 -30.02
N ILE A 86 3.42 11.74 -28.79
CA ILE A 86 2.20 11.00 -28.42
C ILE A 86 1.36 11.94 -27.56
N ARG A 87 0.13 12.21 -27.99
CA ARG A 87 -0.83 13.05 -27.27
C ARG A 87 -1.90 12.19 -26.62
N VAL A 88 -2.16 12.46 -25.34
CA VAL A 88 -3.22 11.82 -24.56
C VAL A 88 -4.19 12.88 -24.10
N ILE A 89 -5.49 12.67 -24.35
CA ILE A 89 -6.55 13.59 -23.92
C ILE A 89 -7.48 12.85 -22.96
N ARG A 90 -7.59 13.33 -21.73
CA ARG A 90 -8.60 12.90 -20.77
C ARG A 90 -9.82 13.80 -20.90
N HIS A 91 -10.92 13.23 -21.36
CA HIS A 91 -12.15 13.98 -21.57
C HIS A 91 -13.05 14.01 -20.31
N LYS A 92 -13.92 15.01 -20.21
CA LYS A 92 -14.84 15.19 -19.07
C LYS A 92 -15.84 14.04 -18.89
N ASP A 93 -16.16 13.31 -19.95
CA ASP A 93 -17.11 12.20 -19.96
C ASP A 93 -16.45 10.84 -19.65
N CYS A 94 -15.21 10.85 -19.17
CA CYS A 94 -14.34 9.68 -18.94
C CYS A 94 -13.92 8.96 -20.23
N SER A 95 -14.13 9.53 -21.42
CA SER A 95 -13.49 9.02 -22.63
C SER A 95 -12.02 9.44 -22.67
N ILE A 96 -11.22 8.68 -23.42
CA ILE A 96 -9.78 8.89 -23.54
C ILE A 96 -9.44 8.92 -25.03
N THR A 97 -8.54 9.83 -25.41
CA THR A 97 -7.97 9.83 -26.76
C THR A 97 -6.47 9.63 -26.67
N VAL A 98 -5.94 8.75 -27.52
CA VAL A 98 -4.49 8.61 -27.77
C VAL A 98 -4.25 8.87 -29.25
N GLU A 99 -3.33 9.80 -29.52
CA GLU A 99 -2.92 10.22 -30.88
C GLU A 99 -1.43 10.04 -31.02
N ASP A 100 -0.97 9.39 -32.09
CA ASP A 100 0.43 9.24 -32.44
C ASP A 100 0.72 9.74 -33.88
N GLN A 101 2.00 9.93 -34.14
CA GLN A 101 2.52 10.30 -35.46
C GLN A 101 3.28 9.12 -36.11
N GLY A 102 2.83 7.89 -35.84
CA GLY A 102 3.39 6.69 -36.43
C GLY A 102 3.04 6.49 -37.89
N ARG A 103 3.29 5.30 -38.41
CA ARG A 103 2.95 4.97 -39.83
C ARG A 103 1.46 4.85 -40.09
N GLY A 104 0.64 4.83 -39.05
CA GLY A 104 -0.78 4.47 -39.11
C GLY A 104 -0.99 2.95 -39.21
N ILE A 105 -1.97 2.43 -38.50
CA ILE A 105 -2.34 0.99 -38.50
C ILE A 105 -2.80 0.58 -39.89
N PRO A 106 -2.26 -0.49 -40.51
CA PRO A 106 -2.76 -1.01 -41.79
C PRO A 106 -4.15 -1.61 -41.61
N LEU A 107 -5.19 -1.05 -42.27
CA LEU A 107 -6.58 -1.46 -42.11
C LEU A 107 -7.18 -2.14 -43.34
N ASP A 108 -6.48 -2.08 -44.48
CA ASP A 108 -6.95 -2.63 -45.77
C ASP A 108 -7.02 -4.16 -45.78
N TYR A 109 -7.54 -4.72 -46.89
CA TYR A 109 -7.72 -6.14 -47.08
C TYR A 109 -6.39 -6.91 -47.05
N ASN A 110 -6.35 -7.99 -46.27
CA ASN A 110 -5.21 -8.89 -46.15
C ASN A 110 -5.43 -10.15 -47.02
N PRO A 111 -4.66 -10.30 -48.12
CA PRO A 111 -4.82 -11.46 -49.00
C PRO A 111 -4.47 -12.80 -48.34
N LYS A 112 -3.57 -12.82 -47.34
CA LYS A 112 -3.17 -14.04 -46.63
C LYS A 112 -4.28 -14.54 -45.71
N GLU A 113 -4.92 -13.61 -44.98
CA GLU A 113 -5.98 -13.94 -44.03
C GLU A 113 -7.38 -13.91 -44.66
N GLN A 114 -7.52 -13.48 -45.91
CA GLN A 114 -8.76 -13.37 -46.69
C GLN A 114 -9.83 -12.48 -46.02
N ARG A 115 -9.41 -11.47 -45.26
CA ARG A 115 -10.27 -10.48 -44.62
C ARG A 115 -9.55 -9.14 -44.38
N TYR A 116 -10.23 -8.16 -43.91
CA TYR A 116 -9.63 -6.87 -43.64
C TYR A 116 -8.74 -6.90 -42.36
N ASN A 117 -7.62 -6.18 -42.38
CA ASN A 117 -6.75 -6.07 -41.22
C ASN A 117 -7.44 -5.43 -40.01
N TRP A 118 -8.38 -4.50 -40.23
CA TRP A 118 -9.10 -3.92 -39.11
C TRP A 118 -9.92 -4.96 -38.32
N GLU A 119 -10.44 -5.98 -38.98
CA GLU A 119 -11.13 -7.11 -38.31
C GLU A 119 -10.15 -7.92 -37.44
N LEU A 120 -8.92 -8.10 -37.94
CA LEU A 120 -7.87 -8.78 -37.19
C LEU A 120 -7.45 -7.96 -35.96
N VAL A 121 -7.19 -6.66 -36.13
CA VAL A 121 -6.67 -5.80 -35.06
C VAL A 121 -7.70 -5.51 -33.99
N TYR A 122 -8.96 -5.25 -34.35
CA TYR A 122 -10.00 -4.79 -33.43
C TYR A 122 -11.07 -5.82 -33.07
N CYS A 123 -11.19 -6.92 -33.82
CA CYS A 123 -12.27 -7.91 -33.61
C CYS A 123 -11.75 -9.34 -33.38
N GLU A 124 -10.42 -9.56 -33.39
CA GLU A 124 -9.84 -10.87 -33.15
C GLU A 124 -8.79 -10.81 -32.04
N LEU A 125 -8.97 -11.62 -31.01
CA LEU A 125 -7.96 -11.79 -29.96
C LEU A 125 -6.83 -12.67 -30.49
N TYR A 126 -5.61 -12.39 -30.08
CA TYR A 126 -4.39 -13.07 -30.53
C TYR A 126 -4.12 -12.85 -32.03
N ALA A 127 -4.48 -11.70 -32.58
CA ALA A 127 -4.14 -11.27 -33.93
C ALA A 127 -3.25 -10.02 -33.87
N GLY A 128 -2.14 -10.00 -34.60
CA GLY A 128 -1.21 -8.85 -34.61
C GLY A 128 -0.01 -9.07 -35.51
N GLY A 129 0.67 -7.99 -35.84
CA GLY A 129 1.85 -7.96 -36.73
C GLY A 129 3.19 -8.07 -36.01
N LYS A 130 3.21 -8.28 -34.67
CA LYS A 130 4.46 -8.21 -33.86
C LYS A 130 5.00 -9.58 -33.41
N TYR A 131 4.45 -10.70 -33.91
CA TYR A 131 4.84 -12.04 -33.47
C TYR A 131 6.23 -12.52 -33.92
N MET A 132 6.75 -11.94 -35.00
CA MET A 132 8.03 -12.33 -35.59
C MET A 132 9.19 -11.41 -35.16
N ASN A 133 9.10 -10.83 -33.98
CA ASN A 133 10.05 -9.84 -33.45
C ASN A 133 11.48 -10.38 -33.23
N ASN A 134 11.68 -11.69 -33.15
CA ASN A 134 13.01 -12.29 -32.98
C ASN A 134 13.79 -12.45 -34.31
N THR A 135 13.20 -12.11 -35.46
CA THR A 135 13.87 -12.16 -36.77
C THR A 135 14.67 -10.90 -37.10
N GLY A 136 14.50 -9.82 -36.33
CA GLY A 136 15.25 -8.58 -36.46
C GLY A 136 14.76 -7.65 -37.56
N GLU A 137 13.57 -7.87 -38.14
CA GLU A 137 13.04 -7.05 -39.23
C GLU A 137 12.23 -5.85 -38.76
N ASN A 138 11.34 -6.02 -37.75
CA ASN A 138 10.52 -4.94 -37.19
C ASN A 138 10.10 -5.29 -35.75
N TYR A 139 9.88 -4.26 -34.93
CA TYR A 139 9.38 -4.39 -33.55
C TYR A 139 10.20 -5.32 -32.66
N GLU A 140 11.53 -5.25 -32.78
CA GLU A 140 12.45 -6.16 -32.08
C GLU A 140 12.19 -6.23 -30.57
N PHE A 141 11.81 -5.10 -29.96
CA PHE A 141 11.58 -4.98 -28.51
C PHE A 141 10.19 -4.44 -28.17
N ALA A 142 9.14 -4.86 -28.87
CA ALA A 142 7.81 -4.35 -28.71
C ALA A 142 7.21 -4.59 -27.29
N LEU A 143 6.35 -3.66 -26.87
CA LEU A 143 5.51 -3.76 -25.68
C LEU A 143 4.29 -4.66 -25.90
N GLY A 144 3.63 -4.48 -27.05
CA GLY A 144 2.38 -5.16 -27.42
C GLY A 144 2.64 -6.47 -28.18
N LEU A 145 3.05 -7.53 -27.49
CA LEU A 145 3.42 -8.82 -28.11
C LEU A 145 2.27 -9.80 -28.29
N ASN A 146 1.18 -9.69 -27.52
CA ASN A 146 0.17 -10.74 -27.42
C ASN A 146 -0.99 -10.59 -28.41
N GLY A 147 -1.07 -9.49 -29.16
CA GLY A 147 -2.19 -9.23 -30.08
C GLY A 147 -3.56 -9.18 -29.39
N LEU A 148 -3.61 -8.63 -28.17
CA LEU A 148 -4.81 -8.57 -27.36
C LEU A 148 -5.29 -7.13 -27.13
N GLY A 149 -4.38 -6.17 -26.93
CA GLY A 149 -4.66 -4.87 -26.34
C GLY A 149 -5.73 -4.06 -27.08
N ALA A 150 -5.57 -3.82 -28.39
CA ALA A 150 -6.52 -3.01 -29.16
C ALA A 150 -7.91 -3.67 -29.23
N CYS A 151 -7.97 -4.97 -29.49
CA CYS A 151 -9.22 -5.73 -29.54
C CYS A 151 -9.90 -5.78 -28.17
N ALA A 152 -9.16 -6.06 -27.11
CA ALA A 152 -9.72 -6.13 -25.76
C ALA A 152 -10.24 -4.77 -25.28
N THR A 153 -9.50 -3.68 -25.52
CA THR A 153 -9.94 -2.34 -25.17
C THR A 153 -11.18 -1.95 -25.94
N GLN A 154 -11.24 -2.24 -27.25
CA GLN A 154 -12.43 -2.02 -28.07
C GLN A 154 -13.63 -2.80 -27.53
N TYR A 155 -13.47 -4.08 -27.19
CA TYR A 155 -14.54 -4.93 -26.64
C TYR A 155 -15.04 -4.48 -25.26
N SER A 156 -14.18 -3.87 -24.45
CA SER A 156 -14.52 -3.38 -23.10
C SER A 156 -15.02 -1.93 -23.07
N SER A 157 -15.20 -1.32 -24.24
CA SER A 157 -15.63 0.08 -24.37
C SER A 157 -17.13 0.20 -24.68
N GLU A 158 -17.73 1.30 -24.22
CA GLU A 158 -19.07 1.75 -24.63
C GLU A 158 -19.05 2.08 -26.12
N TYR A 159 -18.05 2.82 -26.55
CA TYR A 159 -17.74 3.07 -27.95
C TYR A 159 -16.21 3.23 -28.16
N MET A 160 -15.77 3.01 -29.40
CA MET A 160 -14.42 3.34 -29.86
C MET A 160 -14.45 3.90 -31.27
N ASP A 161 -13.85 5.07 -31.45
CA ASP A 161 -13.58 5.71 -32.73
C ASP A 161 -12.10 5.55 -33.08
N VAL A 162 -11.83 5.10 -34.29
CA VAL A 162 -10.46 4.96 -34.81
C VAL A 162 -10.33 5.77 -36.09
N THR A 163 -9.36 6.68 -36.10
CA THR A 163 -8.97 7.41 -37.29
C THR A 163 -7.51 7.13 -37.62
N VAL A 164 -7.24 6.73 -38.85
CA VAL A 164 -5.89 6.42 -39.32
C VAL A 164 -5.57 7.21 -40.56
N PHE A 165 -4.39 7.82 -40.56
CA PHE A 165 -3.81 8.50 -41.75
C PHE A 165 -2.64 7.66 -42.26
N ARG A 166 -2.82 7.06 -43.44
CA ARG A 166 -1.82 6.18 -44.04
C ARG A 166 -1.91 6.17 -45.57
N ASP A 167 -0.76 6.21 -46.26
CA ASP A 167 -0.65 6.04 -47.70
C ASP A 167 -1.52 7.02 -48.52
N GLY A 168 -1.72 8.27 -48.02
CA GLY A 168 -2.55 9.31 -48.65
C GLY A 168 -4.06 9.09 -48.50
N TYR A 169 -4.47 8.28 -47.55
CA TYR A 169 -5.86 8.05 -47.20
C TYR A 169 -6.12 8.29 -45.72
N LYS A 170 -7.34 8.76 -45.43
CA LYS A 170 -7.95 8.76 -44.11
C LYS A 170 -8.89 7.57 -44.00
N TYR A 171 -8.70 6.78 -42.95
CA TYR A 171 -9.55 5.63 -42.60
C TYR A 171 -10.31 5.94 -41.31
N GLU A 172 -11.58 5.59 -41.27
CA GLU A 172 -12.41 5.74 -40.06
C GLU A 172 -13.19 4.47 -39.77
N LEU A 173 -13.21 4.08 -38.46
CA LEU A 173 -13.99 3.00 -37.91
C LEU A 173 -14.71 3.48 -36.67
N HIS A 174 -15.93 3.01 -36.48
CA HIS A 174 -16.71 3.23 -35.28
C HIS A 174 -17.20 1.88 -34.71
N PHE A 175 -17.03 1.72 -33.41
CA PHE A 175 -17.47 0.53 -32.68
C PHE A 175 -18.35 0.92 -31.51
N GLU A 176 -19.41 0.14 -31.27
CA GLU A 176 -20.27 0.24 -30.09
C GLU A 176 -20.36 -1.11 -29.40
N LYS A 177 -19.98 -1.18 -28.11
CA LYS A 177 -20.01 -2.40 -27.29
C LYS A 177 -19.46 -3.65 -28.00
N GLY A 178 -18.36 -3.50 -28.70
CA GLY A 178 -17.67 -4.60 -29.38
C GLY A 178 -18.11 -4.82 -30.84
N ASN A 179 -19.12 -4.14 -31.33
CA ASN A 179 -19.64 -4.31 -32.70
C ASN A 179 -19.20 -3.15 -33.59
N ASN A 180 -18.73 -3.46 -34.81
CA ASN A 180 -18.45 -2.41 -35.79
C ASN A 180 -19.75 -1.86 -36.37
N ILE A 181 -19.87 -0.54 -36.41
CA ILE A 181 -21.02 0.16 -36.92
C ILE A 181 -20.60 0.93 -38.20
N GLY A 182 -21.20 0.64 -39.31
CA GLY A 182 -21.01 1.33 -40.58
C GLY A 182 -19.81 0.90 -41.45
N GLY A 183 -19.02 -0.11 -40.98
CA GLY A 183 -17.88 -0.62 -41.75
C GLY A 183 -16.69 0.33 -41.81
N LEU A 184 -15.69 -0.02 -42.62
CA LEU A 184 -14.49 0.79 -42.84
C LEU A 184 -14.84 1.91 -43.85
N LYS A 185 -14.67 3.17 -43.45
CA LYS A 185 -14.69 4.32 -44.34
C LYS A 185 -13.26 4.64 -44.76
N LYS A 186 -13.06 4.92 -46.07
CA LYS A 186 -11.76 5.23 -46.66
C LYS A 186 -11.91 6.38 -47.62
N GLU A 187 -11.22 7.49 -47.37
CA GLU A 187 -11.25 8.71 -48.15
C GLU A 187 -9.85 9.16 -48.53
N LYS A 188 -9.66 9.72 -49.75
CA LYS A 188 -8.38 10.36 -50.08
C LYS A 188 -8.18 11.59 -49.24
N CYS A 189 -6.98 11.75 -48.72
CA CYS A 189 -6.62 12.85 -47.84
C CYS A 189 -5.24 13.39 -48.22
N ASP A 190 -5.13 14.68 -48.37
CA ASP A 190 -3.85 15.40 -48.64
C ASP A 190 -3.09 15.67 -47.31
N TYR A 191 -3.33 14.89 -46.28
CA TYR A 191 -2.68 15.04 -45.00
C TYR A 191 -1.18 14.73 -45.08
N ALA A 192 -0.35 15.71 -44.70
CA ALA A 192 1.10 15.61 -44.84
C ALA A 192 1.77 14.61 -43.87
N HIS A 193 1.03 14.15 -42.86
CA HIS A 193 1.53 13.27 -41.83
C HIS A 193 0.73 11.97 -41.75
N THR A 194 1.39 10.89 -41.32
CA THR A 194 0.77 9.61 -40.96
C THR A 194 0.52 9.56 -39.48
N GLY A 195 -0.34 8.65 -39.01
CA GLY A 195 -0.58 8.43 -37.58
C GLY A 195 -1.89 7.72 -37.29
N THR A 196 -2.12 7.43 -36.04
CA THR A 196 -3.34 6.80 -35.53
C THR A 196 -3.92 7.63 -34.40
N ILE A 197 -5.24 7.86 -34.44
CA ILE A 197 -6.01 8.47 -33.37
C ILE A 197 -7.05 7.45 -32.91
N GLN A 198 -7.03 7.11 -31.63
CA GLN A 198 -8.01 6.20 -31.01
C GLN A 198 -8.69 6.94 -29.87
N LYS A 199 -10.00 7.11 -29.97
CA LYS A 199 -10.85 7.65 -28.90
C LYS A 199 -11.82 6.59 -28.44
N TRP A 200 -11.85 6.31 -27.14
CA TRP A 200 -12.78 5.32 -26.58
C TRP A 200 -13.30 5.78 -25.22
N LYS A 201 -14.43 5.22 -24.85
CA LYS A 201 -15.00 5.38 -23.53
C LYS A 201 -15.14 4.01 -22.90
N PRO A 202 -14.42 3.72 -21.79
CA PRO A 202 -14.58 2.46 -21.06
C PRO A 202 -16.04 2.26 -20.63
N ASP A 203 -16.52 1.01 -20.69
CA ASP A 203 -17.92 0.69 -20.41
C ASP A 203 -18.13 0.32 -18.93
N ARG A 204 -19.08 0.97 -18.28
CA ARG A 204 -19.50 0.67 -16.88
C ARG A 204 -20.19 -0.69 -16.74
N GLU A 205 -20.61 -1.33 -17.81
CA GLU A 205 -21.08 -2.72 -17.80
C GLU A 205 -19.93 -3.72 -17.70
N VAL A 206 -18.69 -3.27 -17.97
CA VAL A 206 -17.49 -4.12 -17.94
C VAL A 206 -16.61 -3.81 -16.74
N PHE A 207 -16.40 -2.52 -16.46
CA PHE A 207 -15.59 -2.07 -15.34
C PHE A 207 -16.48 -1.44 -14.26
N THR A 208 -16.21 -1.78 -13.00
CA THR A 208 -16.94 -1.25 -11.85
C THR A 208 -16.67 0.24 -11.61
N ASP A 209 -15.48 0.72 -12.02
CA ASP A 209 -15.10 2.12 -12.05
C ASP A 209 -14.33 2.45 -13.32
N ILE A 210 -14.68 3.56 -13.98
CA ILE A 210 -14.07 4.04 -15.22
C ILE A 210 -13.43 5.42 -15.06
N ASN A 211 -13.48 6.02 -13.86
CA ASN A 211 -12.95 7.35 -13.63
C ASN A 211 -11.46 7.28 -13.27
N ILE A 212 -10.60 7.11 -14.28
CA ILE A 212 -9.17 7.09 -14.09
C ILE A 212 -8.69 8.46 -13.57
N PRO A 213 -7.99 8.48 -12.40
CA PRO A 213 -7.47 9.73 -11.84
C PRO A 213 -6.44 10.39 -12.77
N LEU A 214 -6.40 11.72 -12.80
CA LEU A 214 -5.40 12.48 -13.58
C LEU A 214 -3.96 12.10 -13.21
N GLU A 215 -3.70 11.85 -11.93
CA GLU A 215 -2.39 11.42 -11.44
C GLU A 215 -1.92 10.12 -12.08
N HIS A 216 -2.83 9.18 -12.38
CA HIS A 216 -2.47 7.94 -13.05
C HIS A 216 -1.91 8.20 -14.46
N PHE A 217 -2.54 9.09 -15.22
CA PHE A 217 -2.03 9.50 -16.54
C PHE A 217 -0.67 10.16 -16.42
N ARG A 218 -0.48 11.07 -15.46
CA ARG A 218 0.80 11.73 -15.18
C ARG A 218 1.90 10.71 -14.88
N ASP A 219 1.63 9.78 -13.97
CA ASP A 219 2.58 8.75 -13.56
C ASP A 219 2.99 7.83 -14.71
N ILE A 220 2.03 7.37 -15.50
CA ILE A 220 2.31 6.51 -16.66
C ILE A 220 3.11 7.27 -17.72
N LEU A 221 2.67 8.47 -18.11
CA LEU A 221 3.36 9.23 -19.17
C LEU A 221 4.75 9.66 -18.74
N LYS A 222 4.93 10.07 -17.49
CA LYS A 222 6.25 10.37 -16.93
C LYS A 222 7.18 9.15 -17.00
N ARG A 223 6.72 7.97 -16.53
CA ARG A 223 7.49 6.73 -16.61
C ARG A 223 7.85 6.36 -18.04
N GLN A 224 6.90 6.50 -18.97
CA GLN A 224 7.16 6.20 -20.38
C GLN A 224 8.16 7.19 -21.00
N ALA A 225 8.11 8.47 -20.65
CA ALA A 225 9.09 9.46 -21.09
C ALA A 225 10.51 9.13 -20.58
N VAL A 226 10.63 8.68 -19.33
CA VAL A 226 11.91 8.27 -18.71
C VAL A 226 12.58 7.13 -19.48
N VAL A 227 11.84 6.12 -19.90
CA VAL A 227 12.42 4.90 -20.51
C VAL A 227 12.44 4.93 -22.04
N ASN A 228 11.87 5.95 -22.67
CA ASN A 228 11.88 6.19 -24.11
C ASN A 228 12.51 7.57 -24.40
N ALA A 229 13.83 7.64 -24.28
CA ALA A 229 14.60 8.89 -24.44
C ALA A 229 14.22 9.69 -25.67
N GLY A 230 13.95 11.00 -25.53
CA GLY A 230 13.60 11.92 -26.60
C GLY A 230 12.17 11.78 -27.15
N LEU A 231 11.34 10.86 -26.59
CA LEU A 231 9.92 10.77 -26.92
C LEU A 231 9.13 11.76 -26.08
N VAL A 232 8.29 12.55 -26.72
CA VAL A 232 7.46 13.58 -26.09
C VAL A 232 6.06 13.03 -25.86
N PHE A 233 5.57 13.14 -24.63
CA PHE A 233 4.19 12.85 -24.27
C PHE A 233 3.50 14.15 -23.85
N GLU A 234 2.36 14.44 -24.47
CA GLU A 234 1.50 15.59 -24.15
C GLU A 234 0.20 15.10 -23.52
N LEU A 235 -0.07 15.53 -22.30
CA LEU A 235 -1.31 15.22 -21.58
C LEU A 235 -2.21 16.45 -21.56
N ILE A 236 -3.39 16.31 -22.11
CA ILE A 236 -4.44 17.35 -22.09
C ILE A 236 -5.58 16.85 -21.20
N ASP A 237 -5.85 17.56 -20.12
CA ASP A 237 -7.00 17.30 -19.26
C ASP A 237 -8.11 18.32 -19.54
N GLU A 238 -9.20 17.88 -20.14
CA GLU A 238 -10.33 18.78 -20.45
C GLU A 238 -11.09 19.25 -19.21
N GLU A 239 -10.99 18.51 -18.09
CA GLU A 239 -11.69 18.87 -16.86
C GLU A 239 -11.08 20.10 -16.20
N SER A 240 -9.75 20.12 -16.05
CA SER A 240 -8.99 21.25 -15.51
C SER A 240 -8.61 22.28 -16.57
N GLY A 241 -8.63 21.92 -17.86
CA GLY A 241 -8.13 22.72 -18.98
C GLY A 241 -6.59 22.81 -19.00
N SER A 242 -5.88 21.90 -18.31
CA SER A 242 -4.42 21.88 -18.25
C SER A 242 -3.81 21.08 -19.40
N THR A 243 -2.62 21.49 -19.82
CA THR A 243 -1.76 20.74 -20.74
C THR A 243 -0.38 20.57 -20.10
N GLU A 244 0.08 19.34 -20.02
CA GLU A 244 1.37 18.97 -19.43
C GLU A 244 2.20 18.20 -20.45
N THR A 245 3.51 18.41 -20.44
CA THR A 245 4.45 17.75 -21.36
C THR A 245 5.51 17.01 -20.57
N PHE A 246 5.74 15.76 -20.94
CA PHE A 246 6.78 14.89 -20.36
C PHE A 246 7.78 14.50 -21.44
N CYS A 247 9.05 14.82 -21.21
CA CYS A 247 10.16 14.46 -22.10
C CYS A 247 11.45 14.40 -21.30
N TYR A 248 12.23 13.34 -21.51
CA TYR A 248 13.57 13.17 -20.98
C TYR A 248 14.51 12.88 -22.16
N GLU A 249 15.28 13.90 -22.56
CA GLU A 249 16.15 13.81 -23.76
C GLU A 249 17.18 12.68 -23.64
N ASN A 250 17.78 12.51 -22.44
CA ASN A 250 18.72 11.43 -22.14
C ASN A 250 18.07 10.29 -21.34
N GLY A 251 16.73 10.22 -21.30
CA GLY A 251 15.98 9.14 -20.68
C GLY A 251 16.30 8.94 -19.21
N ILE A 252 16.68 7.70 -18.83
CA ILE A 252 16.94 7.30 -17.44
C ILE A 252 18.06 8.09 -16.76
N ILE A 253 18.99 8.69 -17.53
CA ILE A 253 20.09 9.53 -17.00
C ILE A 253 19.51 10.81 -16.39
N ASP A 254 18.66 11.50 -17.15
CA ASP A 254 18.04 12.75 -16.71
C ASP A 254 17.14 12.50 -15.49
N TYR A 255 16.44 11.39 -15.47
CA TYR A 255 15.57 11.03 -14.36
C TYR A 255 16.36 10.72 -13.08
N VAL A 256 17.48 10.02 -13.15
CA VAL A 256 18.36 9.79 -11.99
C VAL A 256 18.93 11.11 -11.47
N ASN A 257 19.28 12.06 -12.36
CA ASN A 257 19.71 13.42 -11.97
C ASN A 257 18.57 14.18 -11.26
N GLU A 258 17.34 14.13 -11.77
CA GLU A 258 16.17 14.73 -11.16
C GLU A 258 15.92 14.19 -9.74
N LEU A 259 15.92 12.86 -9.58
CA LEU A 259 15.74 12.21 -8.29
C LEU A 259 16.80 12.60 -7.27
N GLY A 260 18.03 12.81 -7.71
CA GLY A 260 19.13 13.19 -6.84
C GLY A 260 19.13 14.64 -6.37
N GLN A 261 18.32 15.52 -6.98
CA GLN A 261 18.15 16.92 -6.61
C GLN A 261 19.45 17.71 -6.41
N GLY A 262 20.51 17.34 -7.14
CA GLY A 262 21.85 17.96 -7.02
C GLY A 262 22.62 17.62 -5.72
N ARG A 263 22.14 16.66 -4.90
CA ARG A 263 22.74 16.24 -3.62
C ARG A 263 23.40 14.85 -3.70
N ASN A 264 23.80 14.44 -4.90
CA ASN A 264 24.41 13.16 -5.12
C ASN A 264 25.80 13.06 -4.50
N LEU A 265 26.12 11.93 -3.87
CA LEU A 265 27.46 11.60 -3.40
C LEU A 265 28.43 11.30 -4.56
N THR A 266 27.91 10.76 -5.64
CA THR A 266 28.65 10.43 -6.87
C THR A 266 27.97 11.04 -8.09
N GLN A 267 28.69 11.14 -9.19
CA GLN A 267 28.08 11.50 -10.48
C GLN A 267 27.12 10.39 -10.93
N VAL A 268 26.14 10.77 -11.75
CA VAL A 268 25.28 9.78 -12.42
C VAL A 268 26.10 9.00 -13.43
N ARG A 269 26.07 7.68 -13.30
CA ARG A 269 26.73 6.75 -14.23
C ARG A 269 25.69 6.06 -15.09
N PHE A 270 26.02 5.90 -16.34
CA PHE A 270 25.20 5.18 -17.32
C PHE A 270 26.01 4.06 -17.96
N PHE A 271 25.44 2.86 -17.92
CA PHE A 271 26.02 1.68 -18.57
C PHE A 271 25.03 1.14 -19.60
N GLU A 272 25.55 0.79 -20.76
CA GLU A 272 24.79 0.13 -21.81
C GLU A 272 25.56 -1.09 -22.32
N GLY A 273 24.84 -2.17 -22.56
CA GLY A 273 25.42 -3.41 -23.05
C GLY A 273 24.41 -4.29 -23.78
N PHE A 274 24.96 -5.25 -24.53
CA PHE A 274 24.19 -6.21 -25.31
C PHE A 274 24.67 -7.63 -25.00
N ALA A 275 23.73 -8.57 -24.99
CA ALA A 275 24.01 -9.98 -24.82
C ALA A 275 23.14 -10.81 -25.77
N LYS A 276 23.58 -12.01 -26.13
CA LYS A 276 22.81 -12.98 -26.90
C LYS A 276 22.94 -14.36 -26.26
N GLY A 277 21.82 -15.02 -26.02
CA GLY A 277 21.77 -16.34 -25.39
C GLY A 277 20.36 -16.86 -25.28
N ARG A 278 20.14 -17.83 -24.39
CA ARG A 278 18.88 -18.54 -24.23
C ARG A 278 18.62 -18.91 -22.76
N ASP A 279 17.36 -19.04 -22.36
CA ASP A 279 16.99 -19.44 -21.00
C ASP A 279 17.30 -20.92 -20.69
N ARG A 280 17.20 -21.80 -21.72
CA ARG A 280 17.51 -23.24 -21.66
C ARG A 280 18.01 -23.73 -23.02
N GLU A 281 18.69 -24.85 -23.04
CA GLU A 281 19.28 -25.42 -24.28
C GLU A 281 18.25 -25.71 -25.38
N ASP A 282 17.04 -26.07 -25.00
CA ASP A 282 15.92 -26.39 -25.90
C ASP A 282 15.17 -25.16 -26.42
N LYS A 283 15.52 -23.95 -25.99
CA LYS A 283 14.85 -22.70 -26.39
C LYS A 283 15.67 -21.92 -27.42
N PRO A 284 15.01 -21.11 -28.26
CA PRO A 284 15.72 -20.24 -29.21
C PRO A 284 16.58 -19.22 -28.49
N GLU A 285 17.68 -18.84 -29.15
CA GLU A 285 18.48 -17.70 -28.72
C GLU A 285 17.74 -16.39 -28.96
N TYR A 286 17.99 -15.44 -28.09
CA TYR A 286 17.44 -14.10 -28.22
C TYR A 286 18.44 -13.03 -27.76
N LYS A 287 18.21 -11.80 -28.19
CA LYS A 287 19.03 -10.65 -27.85
C LYS A 287 18.47 -9.96 -26.61
N VAL A 288 19.39 -9.44 -25.81
CA VAL A 288 19.10 -8.58 -24.66
C VAL A 288 19.93 -7.31 -24.77
N ARG A 289 19.28 -6.15 -24.68
CA ARG A 289 19.91 -4.85 -24.49
C ARG A 289 19.68 -4.41 -23.05
N MET A 290 20.71 -3.91 -22.40
CA MET A 290 20.69 -3.54 -20.98
C MET A 290 21.14 -2.09 -20.85
N GLN A 291 20.32 -1.28 -20.23
CA GLN A 291 20.63 0.10 -19.87
C GLN A 291 20.46 0.27 -18.36
N VAL A 292 21.45 0.84 -17.70
CA VAL A 292 21.43 1.07 -16.25
C VAL A 292 21.99 2.45 -15.98
N ALA A 293 21.22 3.30 -15.32
CA ALA A 293 21.69 4.56 -14.77
C ALA A 293 21.61 4.52 -13.25
N PHE A 294 22.65 5.01 -12.56
CA PHE A 294 22.65 5.05 -11.10
C PHE A 294 23.56 6.15 -10.56
N CYS A 295 23.29 6.54 -9.32
CA CYS A 295 24.18 7.30 -8.47
C CYS A 295 23.96 6.92 -7.02
N PHE A 296 24.88 7.32 -6.14
CA PHE A 296 24.67 7.20 -4.69
C PHE A 296 24.25 8.54 -4.11
N ASN A 297 23.31 8.50 -3.15
CA ASN A 297 22.75 9.65 -2.47
C ASN A 297 22.44 9.26 -1.02
N ASN A 298 22.63 10.14 -0.05
CA ASN A 298 22.40 9.84 1.37
C ASN A 298 21.05 10.34 1.90
N GLU A 299 20.29 11.09 1.11
CA GLU A 299 18.99 11.64 1.48
C GLU A 299 17.83 10.93 0.78
N CYS A 300 18.09 10.37 -0.40
CA CYS A 300 17.09 9.72 -1.23
C CYS A 300 17.60 8.37 -1.74
N SER A 301 16.74 7.37 -1.71
CA SER A 301 16.98 6.09 -2.38
C SER A 301 15.79 5.74 -3.25
N ARG A 302 16.06 5.30 -4.47
CA ARG A 302 15.02 4.90 -5.42
C ARG A 302 15.55 3.85 -6.37
N ILE A 303 14.91 2.70 -6.46
CA ILE A 303 15.28 1.64 -7.38
C ILE A 303 14.05 1.28 -8.21
N GLU A 304 14.18 1.39 -9.52
CA GLU A 304 13.12 1.05 -10.47
C GLU A 304 13.66 0.15 -11.57
N TYR A 305 12.84 -0.84 -11.94
CA TYR A 305 13.16 -1.79 -12.97
C TYR A 305 12.15 -1.69 -14.11
N TYR A 306 12.66 -1.62 -15.34
CA TYR A 306 11.84 -1.60 -16.55
C TYR A 306 12.32 -2.69 -17.52
N HIS A 307 11.36 -3.27 -18.23
CA HIS A 307 11.63 -4.23 -19.29
C HIS A 307 10.72 -4.00 -20.49
N ASN A 308 11.30 -3.82 -21.69
CA ASN A 308 10.58 -3.40 -22.88
C ASN A 308 9.65 -2.20 -22.59
N SER A 309 10.13 -1.20 -21.82
CA SER A 309 9.40 -0.04 -21.33
C SER A 309 8.24 -0.32 -20.33
N SER A 310 7.95 -1.58 -19.98
CA SER A 310 7.02 -1.90 -18.89
C SER A 310 7.70 -1.73 -17.54
N TRP A 311 7.04 -1.04 -16.62
CA TRP A 311 7.51 -0.94 -15.24
C TRP A 311 7.29 -2.27 -14.49
N LEU A 312 8.36 -2.82 -13.94
CA LEU A 312 8.34 -4.06 -13.18
C LEU A 312 8.16 -3.75 -11.69
N GLU A 313 6.94 -3.56 -11.25
CA GLU A 313 6.60 -3.25 -9.85
C GLU A 313 7.19 -4.28 -8.87
N HIS A 314 7.25 -5.55 -9.28
CA HIS A 314 7.76 -6.65 -8.47
C HIS A 314 9.18 -7.08 -8.87
N GLY A 315 9.84 -6.35 -9.77
CA GLY A 315 11.23 -6.58 -10.21
C GLY A 315 11.40 -7.87 -11.01
N GLY A 316 11.64 -9.00 -10.33
CA GLY A 316 11.90 -10.29 -10.99
C GLY A 316 13.38 -10.50 -11.35
N ALA A 317 13.67 -10.87 -12.60
CA ALA A 317 15.04 -11.14 -13.06
C ALA A 317 15.99 -9.94 -12.92
N PRO A 318 15.61 -8.69 -13.29
CA PRO A 318 16.49 -7.53 -13.11
C PRO A 318 16.80 -7.21 -11.65
N ASP A 319 15.82 -7.31 -10.75
CA ASP A 319 16.04 -7.09 -9.30
C ASP A 319 17.07 -8.07 -8.75
N LYS A 320 16.94 -9.37 -9.07
CA LYS A 320 17.88 -10.40 -8.65
C LYS A 320 19.28 -10.15 -9.17
N ALA A 321 19.40 -9.68 -10.42
CA ALA A 321 20.67 -9.38 -11.05
C ALA A 321 21.38 -8.20 -10.36
N VAL A 322 20.67 -7.09 -10.14
CA VAL A 322 21.20 -5.89 -9.46
C VAL A 322 21.65 -6.22 -8.05
N ARG A 323 20.81 -6.91 -7.27
CA ARG A 323 21.15 -7.33 -5.90
C ARG A 323 22.41 -8.18 -5.84
N ALA A 324 22.52 -9.15 -6.75
CA ALA A 324 23.69 -10.03 -6.80
C ALA A 324 24.98 -9.28 -7.19
N ALA A 325 24.93 -8.49 -8.27
CA ALA A 325 26.09 -7.78 -8.79
C ALA A 325 26.63 -6.71 -7.85
N PHE A 326 25.75 -5.83 -7.34
CA PHE A 326 26.14 -4.75 -6.43
C PHE A 326 26.70 -5.29 -5.12
N VAL A 327 26.07 -6.29 -4.51
CA VAL A 327 26.60 -6.88 -3.28
C VAL A 327 27.96 -7.52 -3.51
N GLN A 328 28.13 -8.27 -4.60
CA GLN A 328 29.36 -8.98 -4.87
C GLN A 328 30.53 -8.02 -5.12
N GLU A 329 30.36 -7.03 -6.00
CA GLU A 329 31.48 -6.16 -6.37
C GLU A 329 31.83 -5.14 -5.28
N LEU A 330 30.85 -4.62 -4.57
CA LEU A 330 31.10 -3.73 -3.44
C LEU A 330 31.70 -4.48 -2.23
N ASP A 331 31.28 -5.72 -1.93
CA ASP A 331 31.91 -6.54 -0.90
C ASP A 331 33.36 -6.88 -1.27
N LYS A 332 33.63 -7.20 -2.54
CA LYS A 332 34.97 -7.43 -3.09
C LYS A 332 35.86 -6.17 -2.92
N TYR A 333 35.34 -5.00 -3.27
CA TYR A 333 36.03 -3.73 -3.09
C TYR A 333 36.36 -3.44 -1.63
N LEU A 334 35.38 -3.59 -0.72
CA LEU A 334 35.57 -3.36 0.71
C LEU A 334 36.60 -4.30 1.33
N ARG A 335 36.63 -5.57 0.93
CA ARG A 335 37.63 -6.55 1.38
C ARG A 335 39.03 -6.23 0.87
N ASN A 336 39.17 -5.99 -0.44
CA ASN A 336 40.47 -5.74 -1.07
C ASN A 336 41.11 -4.46 -0.52
N ASN A 337 40.34 -3.48 -0.09
CA ASN A 337 40.80 -2.22 0.49
C ASN A 337 40.81 -2.21 2.02
N ASN A 338 40.63 -3.38 2.69
CA ASN A 338 40.67 -3.53 4.16
C ASN A 338 39.73 -2.57 4.90
N LYS A 339 38.52 -2.32 4.37
CA LYS A 339 37.53 -1.40 4.93
C LYS A 339 36.72 -1.98 6.07
N TYR A 340 36.65 -3.32 6.18
CA TYR A 340 35.99 -4.00 7.28
C TYR A 340 36.83 -3.99 8.56
N ASN A 341 36.17 -3.87 9.71
CA ASN A 341 36.78 -4.11 11.00
C ASN A 341 37.04 -5.61 11.20
N LYS A 342 37.89 -5.96 12.15
CA LYS A 342 38.18 -7.35 12.50
C LYS A 342 36.89 -8.09 12.92
N ASN A 343 36.59 -9.19 12.27
CA ASN A 343 35.36 -9.99 12.48
C ASN A 343 34.04 -9.30 12.10
N GLU A 344 34.10 -8.24 11.27
CA GLU A 344 32.89 -7.59 10.76
C GLU A 344 32.23 -8.47 9.67
N SER A 345 30.89 -8.62 9.71
CA SER A 345 30.14 -9.37 8.70
C SER A 345 30.21 -8.67 7.33
N LYS A 346 29.93 -9.39 6.25
CA LYS A 346 29.81 -8.79 4.91
C LYS A 346 28.57 -7.89 4.82
N ILE A 347 28.59 -6.98 3.85
CA ILE A 347 27.40 -6.16 3.51
C ILE A 347 26.27 -7.02 2.95
N THR A 348 25.07 -6.49 3.04
CA THR A 348 23.85 -6.98 2.38
C THR A 348 23.32 -5.95 1.41
N PHE A 349 22.37 -6.30 0.57
CA PHE A 349 21.81 -5.34 -0.37
C PHE A 349 21.08 -4.19 0.35
N SER A 350 20.47 -4.43 1.50
CA SER A 350 19.85 -3.37 2.30
C SER A 350 20.81 -2.24 2.69
N ASP A 351 22.10 -2.55 2.88
CA ASP A 351 23.12 -1.56 3.19
C ASP A 351 23.46 -0.66 2.00
N ILE A 352 23.19 -1.16 0.78
CA ILE A 352 23.41 -0.47 -0.49
C ILE A 352 22.18 0.31 -0.90
N GLU A 353 20.99 -0.33 -0.85
CA GLU A 353 19.74 0.25 -1.33
C GLU A 353 19.33 1.52 -0.58
N ASP A 354 19.71 1.66 0.71
CA ASP A 354 19.41 2.85 1.51
C ASP A 354 20.04 4.16 0.97
N SER A 355 21.04 4.04 0.09
CA SER A 355 21.75 5.18 -0.51
C SER A 355 21.87 5.08 -2.04
N LEU A 356 21.14 4.18 -2.68
CA LEU A 356 21.22 3.94 -4.11
C LEU A 356 20.01 4.51 -4.86
N ILE A 357 20.26 5.37 -5.83
CA ILE A 357 19.30 5.70 -6.89
C ILE A 357 19.72 4.92 -8.13
N LEU A 358 18.85 4.01 -8.60
CA LEU A 358 19.17 3.13 -9.74
C LEU A 358 17.92 2.88 -10.58
N ILE A 359 18.06 3.09 -11.89
CA ILE A 359 17.03 2.77 -12.88
C ILE A 359 17.63 1.81 -13.88
N THR A 360 16.98 0.67 -14.08
CA THR A 360 17.33 -0.25 -15.18
C THR A 360 16.26 -0.25 -16.24
N ASN A 361 16.66 -0.28 -17.50
CA ASN A 361 15.77 -0.49 -18.63
C ASN A 361 16.38 -1.58 -19.53
N THR A 362 15.80 -2.77 -19.43
CA THR A 362 16.24 -3.94 -20.21
C THR A 362 15.29 -4.18 -21.37
N PHE A 363 15.82 -4.71 -22.47
CA PHE A 363 15.02 -5.06 -23.65
C PHE A 363 15.36 -6.46 -24.10
N SER A 364 14.35 -7.23 -24.49
CA SER A 364 14.57 -8.54 -25.10
C SER A 364 13.51 -8.87 -26.13
N THR A 365 13.91 -9.67 -27.13
CA THR A 365 12.97 -10.15 -28.18
C THR A 365 12.09 -11.28 -27.68
N ILE A 366 12.47 -11.98 -26.62
CA ILE A 366 11.66 -13.02 -25.97
C ILE A 366 11.54 -12.68 -24.48
N THR A 367 10.32 -12.46 -24.03
CA THR A 367 10.03 -12.12 -22.63
C THR A 367 9.07 -13.12 -22.01
N SER A 368 9.39 -13.57 -20.80
CA SER A 368 8.50 -14.38 -19.96
C SER A 368 8.02 -13.55 -18.78
N TYR A 369 6.83 -12.94 -18.93
CA TYR A 369 6.16 -12.24 -17.83
C TYR A 369 5.49 -13.24 -16.90
N GLU A 370 5.44 -12.95 -15.60
CA GLU A 370 4.73 -13.78 -14.61
C GLU A 370 3.22 -13.81 -14.86
N ASN A 371 2.67 -12.70 -15.34
CA ASN A 371 1.26 -12.55 -15.63
C ASN A 371 1.03 -11.51 -16.75
N GLN A 372 -0.24 -11.35 -17.18
CA GLN A 372 -0.59 -10.41 -18.24
C GLN A 372 -0.37 -8.93 -17.86
N THR A 373 -0.39 -8.59 -16.57
CA THR A 373 -0.15 -7.22 -16.10
C THR A 373 1.32 -6.77 -16.20
N LYS A 374 2.22 -7.65 -16.59
CA LYS A 374 3.63 -7.38 -16.92
C LYS A 374 4.46 -6.81 -15.75
N LYS A 375 4.08 -7.08 -14.49
CA LYS A 375 4.73 -6.52 -13.28
C LYS A 375 6.05 -7.19 -12.88
N ALA A 376 6.37 -8.35 -13.42
CA ALA A 376 7.65 -9.07 -13.21
C ALA A 376 7.99 -9.96 -14.39
N ILE A 377 9.29 -10.21 -14.59
CA ILE A 377 9.82 -11.15 -15.60
C ILE A 377 10.68 -12.24 -14.96
N ASN A 378 10.65 -13.45 -15.56
CA ASN A 378 11.28 -14.66 -15.04
C ASN A 378 12.42 -15.21 -15.92
N ASN A 379 12.82 -14.49 -16.96
CA ASN A 379 13.85 -14.94 -17.89
C ASN A 379 15.18 -15.15 -17.17
N ARG A 380 15.66 -16.39 -17.16
CA ARG A 380 16.94 -16.75 -16.53
C ARG A 380 18.13 -16.10 -17.24
N PHE A 381 18.13 -16.12 -18.56
CA PHE A 381 19.22 -15.53 -19.34
C PHE A 381 19.32 -14.01 -19.14
N ILE A 382 18.19 -13.30 -19.01
CA ILE A 382 18.22 -11.85 -18.70
C ILE A 382 18.87 -11.60 -17.35
N GLN A 383 18.53 -12.41 -16.33
CA GLN A 383 19.17 -12.31 -15.02
C GLN A 383 20.67 -12.56 -15.08
N GLU A 384 21.11 -13.64 -15.75
CA GLU A 384 22.52 -13.99 -15.88
C GLU A 384 23.31 -12.93 -16.65
N ALA A 385 22.78 -12.49 -17.81
CA ALA A 385 23.41 -11.47 -18.66
C ALA A 385 23.56 -10.13 -17.94
N LEU A 386 22.49 -9.66 -17.28
CA LEU A 386 22.53 -8.40 -16.53
C LEU A 386 23.46 -8.49 -15.31
N THR A 387 23.49 -9.64 -14.63
CA THR A 387 24.40 -9.85 -13.48
C THR A 387 25.85 -9.73 -13.92
N GLU A 388 26.23 -10.44 -14.98
CA GLU A 388 27.61 -10.45 -15.47
C GLU A 388 28.02 -9.08 -16.02
N PHE A 389 27.13 -8.46 -16.80
CA PHE A 389 27.34 -7.12 -17.32
C PHE A 389 27.58 -6.11 -16.19
N LEU A 390 26.73 -6.09 -15.16
CA LEU A 390 26.88 -5.18 -14.04
C LEU A 390 28.14 -5.43 -13.22
N LYS A 391 28.55 -6.70 -13.01
CA LYS A 391 29.80 -7.02 -12.31
C LYS A 391 30.99 -6.42 -13.03
N GLN A 392 31.09 -6.62 -14.34
CA GLN A 392 32.18 -6.08 -15.14
C GLN A 392 32.20 -4.55 -15.11
N GLN A 393 31.05 -3.91 -15.31
CA GLN A 393 30.97 -2.44 -15.32
C GLN A 393 31.26 -1.83 -13.94
N LEU A 394 30.76 -2.44 -12.88
CA LEU A 394 31.02 -1.98 -11.51
C LEU A 394 32.47 -2.17 -11.11
N GLU A 395 33.11 -3.29 -11.47
CA GLU A 395 34.55 -3.52 -11.23
C GLU A 395 35.39 -2.42 -11.88
N ILE A 396 35.18 -2.16 -13.18
CA ILE A 396 35.83 -1.07 -13.90
C ILE A 396 35.59 0.27 -13.24
N TYR A 397 34.34 0.59 -12.96
CA TYR A 397 33.96 1.85 -12.35
C TYR A 397 34.63 2.10 -11.00
N LEU A 398 34.68 1.10 -10.12
CA LEU A 398 35.28 1.22 -8.79
C LEU A 398 36.83 1.35 -8.86
N ILE A 399 37.46 0.83 -9.90
CA ILE A 399 38.90 0.96 -10.13
C ILE A 399 39.26 2.35 -10.70
N GLU A 400 38.49 2.81 -11.68
CA GLU A 400 38.75 4.06 -12.38
C GLU A 400 38.40 5.30 -11.57
N ASN A 401 37.35 5.21 -10.71
CA ASN A 401 36.79 6.35 -9.96
C ASN A 401 37.02 6.20 -8.43
N LYS A 402 38.29 6.15 -8.04
CA LYS A 402 38.68 5.88 -6.64
C LYS A 402 37.99 6.80 -5.61
N ASP A 403 37.88 8.11 -5.89
CA ASP A 403 37.28 9.06 -4.98
C ASP A 403 35.79 8.78 -4.77
N GLU A 404 35.07 8.39 -5.83
CA GLU A 404 33.66 8.00 -5.73
C GLU A 404 33.53 6.64 -5.03
N ALA A 405 34.39 5.68 -5.34
CA ALA A 405 34.42 4.37 -4.69
C ALA A 405 34.64 4.48 -3.16
N GLU A 406 35.50 5.40 -2.73
CA GLU A 406 35.71 5.70 -1.30
C GLU A 406 34.47 6.28 -0.63
N LYS A 407 33.78 7.23 -1.27
CA LYS A 407 32.52 7.78 -0.78
C LYS A 407 31.42 6.72 -0.66
N ILE A 408 31.29 5.88 -1.70
CA ILE A 408 30.33 4.76 -1.71
C ILE A 408 30.64 3.79 -0.56
N ALA A 409 31.92 3.39 -0.42
CA ALA A 409 32.35 2.48 0.65
C ALA A 409 32.07 3.03 2.04
N ALA A 410 32.35 4.31 2.26
CA ALA A 410 32.09 4.99 3.54
C ALA A 410 30.58 5.00 3.85
N GLN A 411 29.75 5.38 2.88
CA GLN A 411 28.31 5.46 3.07
C GLN A 411 27.69 4.09 3.34
N ILE A 412 28.04 3.07 2.58
CA ILE A 412 27.53 1.70 2.76
C ILE A 412 27.92 1.15 4.14
N LEU A 413 29.14 1.41 4.61
CA LEU A 413 29.56 1.00 5.96
C LEU A 413 28.82 1.76 7.07
N ILE A 414 28.48 3.04 6.85
CA ILE A 414 27.60 3.80 7.78
C ILE A 414 26.23 3.14 7.84
N ASN A 415 25.59 2.88 6.69
CA ASN A 415 24.28 2.23 6.60
C ASN A 415 24.30 0.87 7.31
N LYS A 416 25.29 0.03 6.98
CA LYS A 416 25.48 -1.29 7.59
C LYS A 416 25.61 -1.22 9.10
N ARG A 417 26.52 -0.37 9.62
CA ARG A 417 26.77 -0.26 11.06
C ARG A 417 25.58 0.29 11.80
N SER A 418 24.85 1.23 11.19
CA SER A 418 23.57 1.73 11.71
C SER A 418 22.53 0.61 11.81
N ARG A 419 22.33 -0.16 10.72
CA ARG A 419 21.43 -1.31 10.68
C ARG A 419 21.81 -2.37 11.71
N GLU A 420 23.10 -2.77 11.79
CA GLU A 420 23.57 -3.77 12.75
C GLU A 420 23.42 -3.30 14.20
N THR A 421 23.63 -2.00 14.47
CA THR A 421 23.43 -1.43 15.80
C THR A 421 21.96 -1.47 16.20
N ALA A 422 21.07 -1.09 15.30
CA ALA A 422 19.62 -1.21 15.48
C ALA A 422 19.19 -2.67 15.68
N GLU A 423 19.76 -3.61 14.92
CA GLU A 423 19.45 -5.03 15.04
C GLU A 423 19.97 -5.64 16.35
N ARG A 424 21.18 -5.26 16.81
CA ARG A 424 21.71 -5.69 18.11
C ARG A 424 20.85 -5.17 19.27
N ALA A 425 20.51 -3.88 19.24
CA ALA A 425 19.61 -3.30 20.24
C ALA A 425 18.27 -4.06 20.30
N ARG A 426 17.75 -4.45 19.14
CA ARG A 426 16.52 -5.22 18.98
C ARG A 426 16.65 -6.66 19.50
N ILE A 427 17.76 -7.37 19.21
CA ILE A 427 18.04 -8.70 19.70
C ILE A 427 18.20 -8.67 21.24
N ASP A 428 18.87 -7.66 21.78
CA ASP A 428 19.02 -7.50 23.23
C ASP A 428 17.68 -7.23 23.91
N VAL A 429 16.80 -6.44 23.27
CA VAL A 429 15.40 -6.26 23.69
C VAL A 429 14.65 -7.61 23.65
N LYS A 430 14.79 -8.36 22.55
CA LYS A 430 14.18 -9.68 22.41
C LYS A 430 14.68 -10.66 23.48
N LYS A 431 15.99 -10.71 23.73
CA LYS A 431 16.58 -11.55 24.80
C LYS A 431 16.07 -11.14 26.18
N LYS A 432 15.95 -9.85 26.45
CA LYS A 432 15.35 -9.35 27.71
C LYS A 432 13.89 -9.75 27.84
N LEU A 433 13.12 -9.72 26.74
CA LEU A 433 11.72 -10.13 26.71
C LEU A 433 11.56 -11.65 26.82
N THR A 434 12.38 -12.44 26.12
CA THR A 434 12.31 -13.92 26.17
C THR A 434 12.95 -14.49 27.43
N GLY A 435 14.03 -13.90 27.94
CA GLY A 435 14.66 -14.30 29.21
C GLY A 435 13.85 -13.90 30.45
N SER A 436 12.92 -12.95 30.34
CA SER A 436 12.02 -12.53 31.42
C SER A 436 10.62 -13.16 31.33
N LEU A 437 10.38 -14.01 30.36
CA LEU A 437 9.15 -14.83 30.24
C LEU A 437 9.14 -16.02 31.20
N ASP A 438 10.04 -16.03 32.18
CA ASP A 438 9.87 -16.88 33.34
C ASP A 438 8.62 -16.40 34.10
N VAL A 439 7.53 -17.15 33.90
CA VAL A 439 6.15 -16.87 34.35
C VAL A 439 6.05 -16.80 35.88
N SER A 440 7.15 -16.99 36.59
CA SER A 440 7.23 -16.96 38.06
C SER A 440 7.51 -15.59 38.68
N ALA A 441 7.95 -14.61 37.92
CA ALA A 441 8.14 -13.25 38.44
C ALA A 441 6.79 -12.55 38.60
N ARG A 442 6.28 -12.48 39.82
CA ARG A 442 5.07 -11.75 40.22
C ARG A 442 5.16 -10.30 39.72
N VAL A 443 4.30 -9.95 38.77
CA VAL A 443 4.07 -8.54 38.42
C VAL A 443 3.53 -7.80 39.63
N LYS A 444 4.21 -6.75 40.05
CA LYS A 444 3.84 -5.99 41.26
C LYS A 444 2.46 -5.42 41.10
N LYS A 445 1.60 -5.63 42.13
CA LYS A 445 0.22 -5.09 42.19
C LYS A 445 -0.77 -5.65 41.16
N PHE A 446 -0.40 -6.57 40.29
CA PHE A 446 -1.36 -7.29 39.47
C PHE A 446 -2.22 -8.21 40.35
N VAL A 447 -3.54 -8.13 40.16
CA VAL A 447 -4.53 -8.92 40.88
C VAL A 447 -5.19 -9.85 39.88
N ASP A 448 -4.77 -11.13 39.88
CA ASP A 448 -5.32 -12.13 38.94
C ASP A 448 -6.74 -12.61 39.35
N CYS A 449 -7.43 -13.23 38.42
CA CYS A 449 -8.68 -13.95 38.67
C CYS A 449 -8.44 -15.46 38.89
N ARG A 450 -9.47 -16.17 39.39
CA ARG A 450 -9.37 -17.58 39.71
C ARG A 450 -9.49 -18.51 38.52
N SER A 451 -10.35 -18.14 37.56
CA SER A 451 -10.62 -18.94 36.37
C SER A 451 -9.35 -19.08 35.50
N LYS A 452 -9.15 -20.27 34.96
CA LYS A 452 -8.13 -20.56 33.94
C LYS A 452 -8.71 -20.60 32.53
N ASP A 453 -10.03 -20.53 32.42
CA ASP A 453 -10.74 -20.49 31.11
C ASP A 453 -10.60 -19.13 30.47
N VAL A 454 -9.73 -19.05 29.45
CA VAL A 454 -9.42 -17.81 28.72
C VAL A 454 -10.69 -17.20 28.09
N SER A 455 -11.68 -18.01 27.70
CA SER A 455 -12.90 -17.53 27.05
C SER A 455 -13.76 -16.65 27.96
N ARG A 456 -13.58 -16.75 29.27
CA ARG A 456 -14.30 -15.99 30.29
C ARG A 456 -13.49 -14.86 30.91
N ARG A 457 -12.14 -14.95 30.87
CA ARG A 457 -11.25 -14.04 31.58
C ARG A 457 -11.27 -12.62 31.00
N GLU A 458 -11.34 -11.65 31.90
CA GLU A 458 -11.31 -10.22 31.57
C GLU A 458 -10.20 -9.53 32.35
N LEU A 459 -9.41 -8.68 31.64
CA LEU A 459 -8.37 -7.85 32.25
C LEU A 459 -8.82 -6.39 32.27
N TYR A 460 -8.97 -5.83 33.47
CA TYR A 460 -9.18 -4.41 33.66
C TYR A 460 -7.82 -3.71 33.86
N ILE A 461 -7.52 -2.75 33.00
CA ILE A 461 -6.37 -1.85 33.15
C ILE A 461 -6.89 -0.56 33.75
N VAL A 462 -6.54 -0.27 35.00
CA VAL A 462 -7.14 0.83 35.79
C VAL A 462 -6.11 1.90 36.12
N GLU A 463 -6.58 3.14 36.33
CA GLU A 463 -5.74 4.30 36.64
C GLU A 463 -5.37 4.36 38.13
N GLY A 464 -4.12 4.07 38.43
CA GLY A 464 -3.57 4.25 39.77
C GLY A 464 -3.96 3.22 40.82
N ASP A 465 -3.41 3.39 42.02
CA ASP A 465 -3.62 2.47 43.15
C ASP A 465 -4.98 2.67 43.83
N SER A 466 -5.53 3.88 43.77
CA SER A 466 -6.87 4.17 44.34
C SER A 466 -7.95 3.42 43.58
N ALA A 467 -7.91 3.49 42.24
CA ALA A 467 -8.85 2.71 41.40
C ALA A 467 -8.63 1.18 41.55
N LEU A 468 -7.38 0.71 41.74
CA LEU A 468 -7.12 -0.69 42.05
C LEU A 468 -7.89 -1.13 43.31
N GLY A 469 -7.90 -0.31 44.38
CA GLY A 469 -8.61 -0.60 45.64
C GLY A 469 -10.12 -0.76 45.41
N ALA A 470 -10.75 0.21 44.80
CA ALA A 470 -12.21 0.20 44.55
C ALA A 470 -12.59 -0.96 43.59
N CYS A 471 -11.88 -1.14 42.48
CA CYS A 471 -12.15 -2.20 41.52
C CYS A 471 -11.91 -3.60 42.11
N LYS A 472 -10.92 -3.77 43.02
CA LYS A 472 -10.66 -5.04 43.70
C LYS A 472 -11.82 -5.46 44.61
N MET A 473 -12.48 -4.49 45.24
CA MET A 473 -13.64 -4.76 46.08
C MET A 473 -14.90 -5.02 45.24
N ALA A 474 -15.04 -4.34 44.12
CA ALA A 474 -16.19 -4.40 43.23
C ALA A 474 -16.21 -5.61 42.29
N ARG A 475 -15.07 -6.15 41.90
CA ARG A 475 -14.94 -7.17 40.82
C ARG A 475 -15.54 -8.53 41.16
N ASP A 476 -15.94 -9.28 40.14
CA ASP A 476 -16.06 -10.73 40.27
C ASP A 476 -14.67 -11.37 40.20
N SER A 477 -14.21 -11.89 41.35
CA SER A 477 -12.87 -12.51 41.48
C SER A 477 -12.72 -13.81 40.68
N GLU A 478 -13.81 -14.38 40.19
CA GLU A 478 -13.77 -15.61 39.42
C GLU A 478 -13.13 -15.39 38.06
N PHE A 479 -13.51 -14.34 37.34
CA PHE A 479 -13.06 -14.12 35.94
C PHE A 479 -12.46 -12.74 35.65
N GLN A 480 -12.55 -11.77 36.57
CA GLN A 480 -12.04 -10.41 36.37
C GLN A 480 -10.70 -10.21 37.11
N ALA A 481 -9.66 -9.86 36.33
CA ALA A 481 -8.35 -9.49 36.82
C ALA A 481 -8.13 -7.98 36.68
N ILE A 482 -7.24 -7.41 37.52
CA ILE A 482 -7.00 -5.95 37.51
C ILE A 482 -5.50 -5.70 37.47
N MET A 483 -5.09 -4.78 36.57
CA MET A 483 -3.74 -4.27 36.45
C MET A 483 -3.74 -2.74 36.59
N PRO A 484 -3.14 -2.17 37.67
CA PRO A 484 -3.05 -0.72 37.80
C PRO A 484 -1.92 -0.16 36.95
N VAL A 485 -2.18 0.99 36.34
CA VAL A 485 -1.20 1.80 35.62
C VAL A 485 -0.98 3.09 36.40
N ARG A 486 0.25 3.36 36.80
CA ARG A 486 0.57 4.54 37.60
C ARG A 486 1.03 5.69 36.71
N GLY A 487 0.19 6.71 36.63
CA GLY A 487 0.47 7.91 35.86
C GLY A 487 0.53 7.68 34.33
N LYS A 488 0.98 8.69 33.62
CA LYS A 488 1.07 8.68 32.15
C LYS A 488 2.20 7.77 31.70
N ILE A 489 1.86 6.73 30.95
CA ILE A 489 2.86 5.84 30.35
C ILE A 489 3.59 6.56 29.21
N LEU A 490 4.75 6.02 28.85
CA LEU A 490 5.55 6.51 27.73
C LEU A 490 4.74 6.52 26.43
N ASN A 491 4.83 7.61 25.65
CA ASN A 491 4.24 7.64 24.30
C ASN A 491 5.02 6.69 23.37
N CYS A 492 4.49 5.50 23.19
CA CYS A 492 5.11 4.46 22.38
C CYS A 492 5.24 4.80 20.89
N LEU A 493 4.48 5.77 20.37
CA LEU A 493 4.61 6.18 18.96
C LEU A 493 5.84 7.05 18.71
N LYS A 494 6.29 7.79 19.72
CA LYS A 494 7.49 8.65 19.63
C LYS A 494 8.75 7.98 20.15
N ALA A 495 8.61 7.10 21.13
CA ALA A 495 9.75 6.53 21.83
C ALA A 495 10.43 5.45 21.01
N GLU A 496 11.75 5.39 21.09
CA GLU A 496 12.54 4.27 20.57
C GLU A 496 12.24 2.99 21.33
N TYR A 497 12.31 1.83 20.66
CA TYR A 497 12.02 0.53 21.26
C TYR A 497 12.85 0.24 22.53
N ASP A 498 14.11 0.68 22.57
CA ASP A 498 14.96 0.52 23.75
C ASP A 498 14.41 1.25 24.99
N SER A 499 13.84 2.42 24.79
CA SER A 499 13.18 3.20 25.86
C SER A 499 11.84 2.60 26.27
N ILE A 500 11.07 2.09 25.30
CA ILE A 500 9.78 1.40 25.55
C ILE A 500 10.00 0.19 26.46
N PHE A 501 10.99 -0.64 26.17
CA PHE A 501 11.27 -1.87 26.92
C PHE A 501 12.11 -1.65 28.19
N LYS A 502 12.55 -0.44 28.48
CA LYS A 502 13.04 -0.03 29.80
C LYS A 502 11.92 0.40 30.76
N SER A 503 10.72 0.68 30.23
CA SER A 503 9.56 1.04 31.04
C SER A 503 8.98 -0.19 31.75
N GLU A 504 9.12 -0.25 33.09
CA GLU A 504 8.60 -1.36 33.89
C GLU A 504 7.10 -1.57 33.67
N ILE A 505 6.31 -0.50 33.56
CA ILE A 505 4.86 -0.55 33.37
C ILE A 505 4.50 -1.25 32.06
N ILE A 506 5.19 -0.87 30.96
CA ILE A 506 4.92 -1.45 29.62
C ILE A 506 5.35 -2.93 29.61
N VAL A 507 6.49 -3.25 30.17
CA VAL A 507 6.98 -4.63 30.28
C VAL A 507 6.02 -5.49 31.11
N ASP A 508 5.53 -4.96 32.23
CA ASP A 508 4.57 -5.66 33.08
C ASP A 508 3.21 -5.87 32.39
N LEU A 509 2.71 -4.89 31.64
CA LEU A 509 1.51 -5.06 30.81
C LEU A 509 1.69 -6.15 29.76
N ILE A 510 2.82 -6.18 29.04
CA ILE A 510 3.11 -7.23 28.05
C ILE A 510 3.15 -8.62 28.70
N LYS A 511 3.76 -8.75 29.89
CA LYS A 511 3.79 -10.01 30.65
C LYS A 511 2.38 -10.46 31.07
N VAL A 512 1.54 -9.53 31.53
CA VAL A 512 0.16 -9.81 31.95
C VAL A 512 -0.69 -10.22 30.74
N LEU A 513 -0.52 -9.58 29.59
CA LEU A 513 -1.21 -9.96 28.35
C LEU A 513 -0.81 -11.37 27.89
N GLY A 514 0.48 -11.72 27.95
CA GLY A 514 1.00 -13.05 27.69
C GLY A 514 1.18 -13.42 26.23
N CYS A 515 0.71 -12.63 25.27
CA CYS A 515 0.75 -12.91 23.83
C CYS A 515 2.02 -12.43 23.11
N GLY A 516 2.97 -11.78 23.82
CA GLY A 516 4.17 -11.21 23.22
C GLY A 516 3.92 -9.89 22.51
N VAL A 517 4.81 -9.48 21.60
CA VAL A 517 4.76 -8.22 20.86
C VAL A 517 4.99 -8.43 19.37
N GLU A 518 4.37 -7.56 18.54
CA GLU A 518 4.54 -7.49 17.10
C GLU A 518 5.53 -6.37 16.77
N ILE A 519 6.74 -6.73 16.35
CA ILE A 519 7.71 -5.73 15.89
C ILE A 519 7.79 -5.83 14.36
N LYS A 520 7.07 -4.95 13.66
CA LYS A 520 7.15 -4.85 12.20
C LYS A 520 8.29 -3.90 11.82
N THR A 521 9.30 -4.40 11.09
CA THR A 521 10.31 -3.56 10.45
C THR A 521 10.22 -3.72 8.93
N ARG A 522 10.63 -2.71 8.17
CA ARG A 522 10.59 -2.72 6.70
C ARG A 522 11.36 -3.90 6.08
N HIS A 523 12.33 -4.48 6.78
CA HIS A 523 13.27 -5.46 6.22
C HIS A 523 13.21 -6.86 6.81
N ASN A 524 12.39 -7.14 7.84
CA ASN A 524 12.37 -8.49 8.44
C ASN A 524 11.05 -8.82 9.13
N LYS A 525 10.29 -9.77 8.57
CA LYS A 525 8.99 -10.21 9.10
C LYS A 525 9.10 -11.14 10.34
N ASP A 526 10.27 -11.71 10.64
CA ASP A 526 10.43 -12.90 11.49
C ASP A 526 10.82 -12.65 12.97
N LEU A 527 10.68 -11.43 13.49
CA LEU A 527 11.08 -11.12 14.86
C LEU A 527 9.93 -10.80 15.81
N SER A 528 8.70 -11.03 15.38
CA SER A 528 7.53 -10.96 16.24
C SER A 528 7.55 -12.14 17.22
N THR A 529 7.47 -11.84 18.53
CA THR A 529 7.21 -12.86 19.57
C THR A 529 5.71 -13.07 19.77
N PHE A 530 4.89 -12.40 18.96
CA PHE A 530 3.45 -12.42 19.09
C PHE A 530 2.86 -13.77 18.68
N ASN A 531 2.02 -14.30 19.55
CA ASN A 531 1.11 -15.39 19.24
C ASN A 531 -0.22 -15.14 19.96
N ILE A 532 -1.29 -14.98 19.20
CA ILE A 532 -2.64 -14.71 19.72
C ILE A 532 -3.14 -15.86 20.61
N ASP A 533 -2.75 -17.10 20.34
CA ASP A 533 -3.16 -18.28 21.12
C ASP A 533 -2.61 -18.27 22.57
N ASN A 534 -1.55 -17.50 22.80
CA ASN A 534 -0.97 -17.28 24.11
C ASN A 534 -1.64 -16.15 24.91
N LEU A 535 -2.60 -15.44 24.30
CA LEU A 535 -3.34 -14.39 25.00
C LEU A 535 -4.15 -14.98 26.15
N LYS A 536 -3.95 -14.42 27.35
CA LYS A 536 -4.58 -14.93 28.58
C LYS A 536 -5.98 -14.38 28.82
N TRP A 537 -6.51 -13.51 27.93
CA TRP A 537 -7.71 -12.71 28.18
C TRP A 537 -8.68 -12.76 27.01
N ASN A 538 -9.96 -12.91 27.32
CA ASN A 538 -11.03 -12.74 26.33
C ASN A 538 -11.27 -11.26 26.01
N LYS A 539 -11.26 -10.42 27.07
CA LYS A 539 -11.39 -8.97 26.92
C LYS A 539 -10.31 -8.24 27.70
N ILE A 540 -9.76 -7.21 27.10
CA ILE A 540 -8.84 -6.24 27.71
C ILE A 540 -9.60 -4.94 27.81
N ILE A 541 -9.89 -4.50 29.04
CA ILE A 541 -10.81 -3.38 29.29
C ILE A 541 -10.00 -2.24 29.93
N ILE A 542 -9.88 -1.14 29.20
CA ILE A 542 -9.26 0.09 29.70
C ILE A 542 -10.29 0.87 30.50
N CYS A 543 -10.04 1.08 31.77
CA CYS A 543 -10.91 1.75 32.71
C CYS A 543 -10.13 2.86 33.42
N THR A 544 -10.29 4.10 32.95
CA THR A 544 -9.63 5.31 33.46
C THR A 544 -10.64 6.32 33.95
N ASP A 545 -10.20 7.25 34.79
CA ASP A 545 -11.04 8.33 35.24
C ASP A 545 -11.66 9.12 34.08
N ALA A 546 -12.82 9.72 34.31
CA ALA A 546 -13.55 10.47 33.29
C ALA A 546 -13.08 11.92 33.15
N ASP A 547 -11.82 12.20 33.51
CA ASP A 547 -11.17 13.50 33.43
C ASP A 547 -10.11 13.57 32.32
N VAL A 548 -9.43 14.70 32.24
CA VAL A 548 -8.43 15.01 31.22
C VAL A 548 -7.22 14.06 31.29
N ASP A 549 -6.79 13.71 32.49
CA ASP A 549 -5.65 12.85 32.73
C ASP A 549 -5.97 11.39 32.41
N GLY A 550 -7.16 10.91 32.81
CA GLY A 550 -7.63 9.59 32.47
C GLY A 550 -7.79 9.38 30.96
N PHE A 551 -8.23 10.41 30.22
CA PHE A 551 -8.27 10.35 28.76
C PHE A 551 -6.89 10.29 28.13
N GLN A 552 -5.91 10.98 28.69
CA GLN A 552 -4.55 10.91 28.21
C GLN A 552 -3.94 9.52 28.46
N ILE A 553 -4.15 8.94 29.64
CA ILE A 553 -3.69 7.58 29.96
C ILE A 553 -4.33 6.55 29.03
N ARG A 554 -5.63 6.65 28.81
CA ARG A 554 -6.36 5.80 27.83
C ARG A 554 -5.77 5.88 26.44
N THR A 555 -5.50 7.10 25.97
CA THR A 555 -4.90 7.35 24.66
C THR A 555 -3.50 6.76 24.54
N LEU A 556 -2.68 6.87 25.57
CA LEU A 556 -1.32 6.31 25.58
C LEU A 556 -1.34 4.77 25.62
N LEU A 557 -2.29 4.17 26.35
CA LEU A 557 -2.50 2.72 26.35
C LEU A 557 -2.93 2.21 24.98
N LEU A 558 -3.86 2.89 24.32
CA LEU A 558 -4.24 2.55 22.94
C LEU A 558 -3.08 2.68 21.96
N ALA A 559 -2.28 3.75 22.07
CA ALA A 559 -1.08 3.95 21.26
C ALA A 559 -0.03 2.84 21.50
N MET A 560 0.13 2.39 22.75
CA MET A 560 0.99 1.26 23.10
C MET A 560 0.49 -0.04 22.42
N ILE A 561 -0.79 -0.37 22.55
CA ILE A 561 -1.37 -1.56 21.94
C ILE A 561 -1.27 -1.47 20.41
N TYR A 562 -1.62 -0.33 19.81
CA TYR A 562 -1.56 -0.12 18.36
C TYR A 562 -0.14 -0.31 17.81
N ARG A 563 0.90 0.19 18.51
CA ARG A 563 2.28 0.06 18.06
C ARG A 563 2.91 -1.31 18.30
N LEU A 564 2.62 -1.91 19.46
CA LEU A 564 3.30 -3.12 19.91
C LEU A 564 2.53 -4.41 19.66
N ILE A 565 1.19 -4.35 19.60
CA ILE A 565 0.31 -5.51 19.48
C ILE A 565 -0.97 -5.16 18.73
N PRO A 566 -0.88 -4.64 17.48
CA PRO A 566 -2.06 -4.19 16.71
C PRO A 566 -3.09 -5.31 16.48
N SER A 567 -2.67 -6.55 16.35
CA SER A 567 -3.56 -7.71 16.19
C SER A 567 -4.57 -7.88 17.33
N LEU A 568 -4.34 -7.32 18.52
CA LEU A 568 -5.35 -7.32 19.60
C LEU A 568 -6.55 -6.43 19.28
N ILE A 569 -6.32 -5.32 18.59
CA ILE A 569 -7.39 -4.42 18.15
C ILE A 569 -8.14 -5.07 16.98
N GLU A 570 -7.41 -5.61 15.99
CA GLU A 570 -7.97 -6.32 14.83
C GLU A 570 -8.81 -7.52 15.25
N ALA A 571 -8.36 -8.29 16.26
CA ALA A 571 -9.10 -9.40 16.84
C ALA A 571 -10.28 -8.96 17.75
N GLY A 572 -10.50 -7.66 17.92
CA GLY A 572 -11.59 -7.11 18.72
C GLY A 572 -11.51 -7.47 20.22
N LYS A 573 -10.30 -7.56 20.77
CA LYS A 573 -10.06 -7.92 22.17
C LYS A 573 -9.99 -6.71 23.10
N VAL A 574 -9.91 -5.49 22.59
CA VAL A 574 -9.71 -4.27 23.36
C VAL A 574 -11.03 -3.51 23.52
N TYR A 575 -11.30 -3.09 24.75
CA TYR A 575 -12.51 -2.37 25.13
C TYR A 575 -12.17 -1.18 26.01
N ILE A 576 -13.05 -0.19 26.03
CA ILE A 576 -13.02 0.95 26.95
C ILE A 576 -14.26 0.85 27.82
N ALA A 577 -14.11 0.88 29.14
CA ALA A 577 -15.23 0.97 30.07
C ALA A 577 -15.68 2.43 30.20
N GLU A 578 -16.99 2.68 30.09
CA GLU A 578 -17.59 3.97 30.43
C GLU A 578 -17.97 3.99 31.90
N SER A 579 -17.40 4.93 32.66
CA SER A 579 -17.81 5.21 34.04
C SER A 579 -18.80 6.35 34.06
N PRO A 580 -19.83 6.33 34.95
CA PRO A 580 -20.79 7.41 35.03
C PRO A 580 -20.13 8.70 35.53
N LEU A 581 -20.59 9.82 34.98
CA LEU A 581 -20.16 11.17 35.41
C LEU A 581 -20.97 11.67 36.59
N PHE A 582 -22.20 11.20 36.73
CA PHE A 582 -23.12 11.64 37.77
C PHE A 582 -23.85 10.46 38.38
N GLU A 583 -23.96 10.50 39.72
CA GLU A 583 -24.86 9.70 40.50
C GLU A 583 -26.02 10.61 40.92
N ILE A 584 -27.25 10.17 40.68
CA ILE A 584 -28.49 10.89 40.98
C ILE A 584 -29.30 10.04 41.92
N SER A 585 -29.34 10.40 43.20
CA SER A 585 -29.99 9.67 44.25
C SER A 585 -31.27 10.36 44.74
N THR A 586 -32.30 9.58 44.92
CA THR A 586 -33.57 9.97 45.53
C THR A 586 -33.96 8.97 46.60
N LYS A 587 -35.09 9.18 47.29
CA LYS A 587 -35.62 8.18 48.23
C LYS A 587 -36.10 6.89 47.56
N ASP A 588 -36.36 6.94 46.25
CA ASP A 588 -36.92 5.84 45.47
C ASP A 588 -35.87 5.01 44.72
N GLY A 589 -34.61 5.51 44.63
CA GLY A 589 -33.52 4.80 43.95
C GLY A 589 -32.38 5.71 43.54
N THR A 590 -31.36 5.08 42.92
CA THR A 590 -30.18 5.73 42.40
C THR A 590 -30.10 5.51 40.90
N TRP A 591 -29.81 6.55 40.14
CA TRP A 591 -29.62 6.54 38.67
C TRP A 591 -28.25 7.05 38.34
N PHE A 592 -27.70 6.55 37.26
CA PHE A 592 -26.37 6.93 36.78
C PHE A 592 -26.45 7.59 35.41
N ALA A 593 -25.78 8.73 35.24
CA ALA A 593 -25.71 9.45 33.97
C ALA A 593 -24.26 9.53 33.48
N TYR A 594 -24.05 9.25 32.18
CA TYR A 594 -22.76 9.22 31.52
C TYR A 594 -22.47 10.49 30.69
N SER A 595 -23.45 11.41 30.67
CA SER A 595 -23.34 12.71 30.03
C SER A 595 -24.26 13.74 30.69
N GLU A 596 -24.00 15.02 30.50
CA GLU A 596 -24.91 16.12 30.92
C GLU A 596 -26.30 15.93 30.31
N ARG A 597 -26.37 15.45 29.05
CA ARG A 597 -27.65 15.19 28.37
C ARG A 597 -28.45 14.08 29.06
N GLU A 598 -27.80 12.97 29.42
CA GLU A 598 -28.45 11.88 30.16
C GLU A 598 -28.90 12.35 31.53
N LYS A 599 -28.06 13.13 32.24
CA LYS A 599 -28.43 13.76 33.52
C LYS A 599 -29.72 14.58 33.40
N ALA A 600 -29.79 15.47 32.40
CA ALA A 600 -30.96 16.31 32.16
C ALA A 600 -32.21 15.47 31.83
N GLN A 601 -32.05 14.37 31.07
CA GLN A 601 -33.18 13.46 30.78
C GLN A 601 -33.67 12.71 32.03
N ILE A 602 -32.77 12.21 32.88
CA ILE A 602 -33.10 11.54 34.13
C ILE A 602 -33.84 12.53 35.04
N LEU A 603 -33.31 13.73 35.25
CA LEU A 603 -33.94 14.77 36.09
C LEU A 603 -35.34 15.16 35.60
N LYS A 604 -35.54 15.23 34.29
CA LYS A 604 -36.84 15.52 33.69
C LYS A 604 -37.88 14.42 33.98
N ASN A 605 -37.42 13.16 34.09
CA ASN A 605 -38.29 12.01 34.33
C ASN A 605 -38.58 11.78 35.82
N LEU A 606 -37.72 12.31 36.71
CA LEU A 606 -37.90 12.24 38.15
C LEU A 606 -38.94 13.25 38.62
N LYS A 607 -40.04 12.76 39.16
CA LYS A 607 -41.17 13.59 39.66
C LYS A 607 -40.95 14.17 41.06
N THR A 608 -39.78 13.91 41.68
CA THR A 608 -39.47 14.30 43.07
C THR A 608 -38.57 15.52 43.12
N GLN A 609 -38.85 16.46 44.08
CA GLN A 609 -38.05 17.68 44.28
C GLN A 609 -36.78 17.46 45.12
N ASN A 610 -36.66 16.33 45.83
CA ASN A 610 -35.48 16.02 46.65
C ASN A 610 -34.56 15.06 45.91
N VAL A 611 -33.70 15.64 45.08
CA VAL A 611 -32.69 14.90 44.30
C VAL A 611 -31.31 15.30 44.79
N VAL A 612 -30.49 14.34 45.17
CA VAL A 612 -29.05 14.54 45.46
C VAL A 612 -28.28 14.15 44.23
N ILE A 613 -27.50 15.09 43.70
CA ILE A 613 -26.62 14.86 42.52
C ILE A 613 -25.19 14.90 43.00
N GLN A 614 -24.47 13.79 42.80
CA GLN A 614 -23.06 13.70 43.09
C GLN A 614 -22.31 13.52 41.76
N ARG A 615 -21.26 14.33 41.54
CA ARG A 615 -20.36 14.17 40.37
C ARG A 615 -19.24 13.24 40.74
N SER A 616 -19.09 12.14 39.98
CA SER A 616 -17.96 11.23 40.13
C SER A 616 -16.69 11.90 39.56
N LYS A 617 -15.65 12.09 40.37
CA LYS A 617 -14.40 12.73 39.98
C LYS A 617 -13.33 11.70 39.60
N GLY A 618 -13.33 10.54 40.22
CA GLY A 618 -12.36 9.48 39.95
C GLY A 618 -12.85 8.10 40.37
N LEU A 619 -12.36 7.06 39.72
CA LEU A 619 -12.70 5.64 39.96
C LEU A 619 -12.42 5.21 41.42
N GLY A 620 -11.39 5.80 42.02
CA GLY A 620 -10.96 5.48 43.37
C GLY A 620 -11.86 6.02 44.48
N GLU A 621 -12.74 6.99 44.13
CA GLU A 621 -13.68 7.62 45.06
C GLU A 621 -15.05 6.95 45.02
N ASN A 622 -15.30 6.08 44.03
CA ASN A 622 -16.57 5.41 43.84
C ASN A 622 -16.78 4.27 44.83
N ASP A 623 -17.99 4.14 45.32
CA ASP A 623 -18.40 3.00 46.16
C ASP A 623 -18.26 1.68 45.39
N PRO A 624 -17.80 0.58 46.01
CA PRO A 624 -17.66 -0.73 45.34
C PRO A 624 -18.98 -1.23 44.73
N ASP A 625 -20.12 -0.99 45.34
CA ASP A 625 -21.41 -1.42 44.80
C ASP A 625 -21.79 -0.60 43.55
N MET A 626 -21.49 0.69 43.53
CA MET A 626 -21.63 1.55 42.36
C MET A 626 -20.70 1.07 41.23
N MET A 627 -19.43 0.81 41.52
CA MET A 627 -18.48 0.30 40.57
C MET A 627 -18.90 -1.06 39.98
N TRP A 628 -19.47 -1.93 40.78
CA TRP A 628 -20.04 -3.18 40.28
C TRP A 628 -21.17 -2.90 39.30
N GLN A 629 -22.20 -2.14 39.75
CA GLN A 629 -23.42 -1.90 38.96
C GLN A 629 -23.15 -1.16 37.64
N THR A 630 -22.16 -0.27 37.59
CA THR A 630 -21.97 0.64 36.45
C THR A 630 -20.84 0.24 35.51
N THR A 631 -19.79 -0.42 36.04
CA THR A 631 -18.52 -0.57 35.34
C THR A 631 -18.04 -2.02 35.23
N MET A 632 -18.33 -2.87 36.22
CA MET A 632 -17.74 -4.22 36.26
C MET A 632 -18.75 -5.34 36.00
N ASN A 633 -20.04 -5.17 36.32
CA ASN A 633 -21.03 -6.20 36.09
C ASN A 633 -21.31 -6.39 34.60
N PRO A 634 -21.09 -7.60 34.03
CA PRO A 634 -21.31 -7.87 32.61
C PRO A 634 -22.68 -7.51 32.05
N GLU A 635 -23.73 -7.54 32.91
CA GLU A 635 -25.11 -7.30 32.50
C GLU A 635 -25.48 -5.81 32.42
N SER A 636 -24.80 -4.95 33.20
CA SER A 636 -25.20 -3.53 33.33
C SER A 636 -24.12 -2.54 32.84
N ARG A 637 -22.88 -2.97 32.78
CA ARG A 637 -21.75 -2.12 32.35
C ARG A 637 -21.82 -1.71 30.89
N ARG A 638 -21.27 -0.54 30.58
CA ARG A 638 -21.12 -0.04 29.20
C ARG A 638 -19.69 -0.22 28.75
N LEU A 639 -19.49 -1.00 27.68
CA LEU A 639 -18.19 -1.21 27.05
C LEU A 639 -18.21 -0.72 25.59
N ILE A 640 -17.25 0.12 25.26
CA ILE A 640 -17.00 0.52 23.87
C ILE A 640 -15.93 -0.42 23.32
N LYS A 641 -16.25 -1.20 22.29
CA LYS A 641 -15.30 -2.04 21.60
C LYS A 641 -14.41 -1.18 20.72
N VAL A 642 -13.10 -1.38 20.81
CA VAL A 642 -12.11 -0.67 19.99
C VAL A 642 -11.93 -1.45 18.69
N THR A 643 -12.41 -0.88 17.57
CA THR A 643 -12.28 -1.45 16.22
C THR A 643 -11.75 -0.37 15.29
N PRO A 644 -10.76 -0.67 14.41
CA PRO A 644 -10.41 0.24 13.34
C PRO A 644 -11.49 0.11 12.25
N ASP A 645 -12.16 1.22 11.90
CA ASP A 645 -13.09 1.24 10.77
C ASP A 645 -12.33 1.25 9.44
N ASP A 646 -11.18 1.94 9.40
CA ASP A 646 -10.22 2.00 8.30
C ASP A 646 -8.79 1.98 8.87
N ALA A 647 -7.96 1.04 8.40
CA ALA A 647 -6.59 0.87 8.90
C ALA A 647 -5.66 2.02 8.47
N GLU A 648 -5.90 2.61 7.29
CA GLU A 648 -5.10 3.71 6.77
C GLU A 648 -5.47 5.03 7.46
N GLU A 649 -6.76 5.31 7.61
CA GLU A 649 -7.26 6.46 8.34
C GLU A 649 -6.85 6.40 9.81
N THR A 650 -6.95 5.24 10.45
CA THR A 650 -6.45 5.00 11.81
C THR A 650 -4.96 5.34 11.93
N ARG A 651 -4.13 4.88 10.98
CA ARG A 651 -2.70 5.19 10.95
C ARG A 651 -2.44 6.68 10.81
N LYS A 652 -3.16 7.36 9.91
CA LYS A 652 -3.07 8.80 9.69
C LYS A 652 -3.33 9.57 10.97
N TYR A 653 -4.43 9.27 11.67
CA TYR A 653 -4.79 9.97 12.92
C TYR A 653 -3.83 9.68 14.08
N PHE A 654 -3.38 8.45 14.25
CA PHE A 654 -2.38 8.14 15.27
C PHE A 654 -1.07 8.92 15.04
N ASN A 655 -0.59 8.97 13.79
CA ASN A 655 0.61 9.72 13.45
C ASN A 655 0.41 11.23 13.59
N LEU A 656 -0.72 11.76 13.15
CA LEU A 656 -1.04 13.18 13.24
C LEU A 656 -1.13 13.64 14.71
N LEU A 657 -1.88 12.91 15.54
CA LEU A 657 -2.20 13.35 16.90
C LEU A 657 -1.10 13.03 17.92
N LEU A 658 -0.42 11.89 17.78
CA LEU A 658 0.53 11.37 18.75
C LEU A 658 1.94 11.24 18.18
N GLY A 659 2.13 11.36 16.86
CA GLY A 659 3.42 11.35 16.18
C GLY A 659 4.19 12.67 16.30
N ASP A 660 5.20 12.87 15.44
CA ASP A 660 6.10 14.04 15.52
C ASP A 660 5.61 15.26 14.75
N ASP A 661 4.57 15.13 13.91
CA ASP A 661 3.99 16.22 13.13
C ASP A 661 3.23 17.22 14.03
N LEU A 662 3.97 18.18 14.57
CA LEU A 662 3.42 19.24 15.41
C LEU A 662 2.60 20.24 14.60
N GLN A 663 3.03 20.54 13.38
CA GLN A 663 2.38 21.54 12.52
C GLN A 663 1.02 21.01 12.02
N GLY A 664 0.99 19.82 11.44
CA GLY A 664 -0.24 19.20 10.99
C GLY A 664 -1.26 18.99 12.12
N ARG A 665 -0.78 18.72 13.36
CA ARG A 665 -1.66 18.66 14.55
C ARG A 665 -2.28 20.01 14.89
N LYS A 666 -1.54 21.12 14.81
CA LYS A 666 -2.07 22.46 15.05
C LYS A 666 -3.10 22.85 14.01
N GLU A 667 -2.83 22.55 12.75
CA GLU A 667 -3.74 22.80 11.64
C GLU A 667 -5.03 21.99 11.79
N TYR A 668 -4.93 20.72 12.09
CA TYR A 668 -6.09 19.87 12.33
C TYR A 668 -6.96 20.36 13.51
N ILE A 669 -6.34 20.80 14.61
CA ILE A 669 -7.05 21.37 15.76
C ILE A 669 -7.73 22.69 15.39
N ALA A 670 -7.08 23.53 14.59
CA ALA A 670 -7.66 24.79 14.14
C ALA A 670 -8.88 24.58 13.23
N GLU A 671 -8.80 23.58 12.33
CA GLU A 671 -9.85 23.26 11.38
C GLU A 671 -11.06 22.57 12.04
N HIS A 672 -10.82 21.56 12.87
CA HIS A 672 -11.85 20.70 13.44
C HIS A 672 -12.19 20.99 14.90
N GLY A 673 -11.47 21.87 15.58
CA GLY A 673 -11.65 22.13 17.00
C GLY A 673 -13.06 22.62 17.36
N HIS A 674 -13.71 23.35 16.46
CA HIS A 674 -15.07 23.85 16.65
C HIS A 674 -16.12 22.74 16.73
N GLU A 675 -15.90 21.58 16.10
CA GLU A 675 -16.80 20.42 16.14
C GLU A 675 -16.90 19.79 17.54
N TYR A 676 -15.93 20.11 18.40
CA TYR A 676 -15.77 19.48 19.73
C TYR A 676 -15.97 20.47 20.89
N MET A 677 -16.45 21.70 20.60
CA MET A 677 -16.64 22.75 21.61
C MET A 677 -17.62 22.33 22.72
N ASP A 678 -18.70 21.60 22.37
CA ASP A 678 -19.69 21.11 23.32
C ASP A 678 -19.17 20.01 24.27
N ALA A 679 -17.98 19.49 23.99
CA ALA A 679 -17.34 18.47 24.82
C ALA A 679 -16.21 19.04 25.70
N ILE A 680 -15.94 20.35 25.60
CA ILE A 680 -14.95 21.01 26.43
C ILE A 680 -15.61 21.23 27.82
N ASP A 681 -15.06 20.55 28.82
CA ASP A 681 -15.42 20.82 30.23
C ASP A 681 -14.77 22.16 30.65
N VAL A 682 -15.56 23.20 30.78
CA VAL A 682 -15.13 24.57 31.13
C VAL A 682 -15.18 24.75 32.65
N SER A 683 -14.86 23.72 33.43
CA SER A 683 -14.84 23.79 34.91
C SER A 683 -13.43 24.10 35.42
#